data_30e16175cccccd63c6f9028022e58d10
#
_entry.id   30e16175cccccd63c6f9028022e58d10
#
_cell.length_a   1.000
_cell.length_b   1.000
_cell.length_c   1.000
_cell.angle_alpha   90.00
_cell.angle_beta   90.00
_cell.angle_gamma   90.00
#
_symmetry.space_group_name_H-M   'P 1'
#
loop_
_entity.id
_entity.type
_entity.pdbx_description
1 polymer ?
#
loop_
_entity_poly.entity_id
_entity_poly.type
_entity_poly.pdbx_seq_one_letter_code
_entity_poly.pdbx_strand_id
1 'polypeptide(L)'
;MTRMRPSRGLLFRCTVPFVLSASLAVVATAAAATEQPEGGVTLFLAGDSTMADKPNLAHPERGWGQLFRELVRPPLRLENRAVNGQSTKSFRDLGHWDDLLASLSAGDWVVIQFGHNDGKVSDPARFTDPDGEYRANLQRYVRETRARGGHPALATSVVRRRFDEAGLFHDSHGEYPRVVREVAAEEGVPLLEMEDTTRTLVRRLGPEGSRSLYLHFAPGEHPQLPGGLHDDTHFSELGARLVAELAAREMARVHLPFVRHLRLSSLVPPLPAWSADLGDGTFANPVLYADYSDPDVVRVGDDYWMTASSFNHVPGLPILHSHDLVNWTLVNHALPRLVPEEVFSVPRHGAGVWAPAIRHHDGRFWIYYPDPDFGISVTTAVDPTGEWSPPVLVLPGKGLIDPCPLWDDDGSVWLVHAWARSRADFNNVITLRRLTRDGLAAADEGGVVIIDGDRLPGYSTLEGPKLYKRGGEYFVFAPAGGVTTGWQSVFRARDIRGPYQSRIVLDQGRSAVNGPHQGAWVDTPVGEDWFVHFQDKSAHGRVVHLEPMRWSEDGWPVIGWDPDGNGRGEPVTRWRKPTLPSQPMAVPPSSDEFDTERLGPQWQWVANPDERWWSLTEVPGSLRLYTQPLPDGAANLWSVASLLLLKPPAEAFQVTTEMTFTPERPGERAGLVVFGADYAWVGVEHSRAGRVVVLKTCVDADDGGEERVVATLPAPEGPVDLRVEWRPGGLCRFGVSFDGNDFTCIEFTFTARPGRWVGAKVGVFAAAAAGPPSRETADLAWFRVAPLFP
;
A
#
# COMPACT_ATOMS: atom_id res chain seq x y z
N MET A 1 15.28 38.78 54.38
CA MET A 1 14.30 39.26 55.39
C MET A 1 12.93 38.95 54.76
N THR A 2 12.04 38.11 55.18
CA THR A 2 11.69 37.61 56.49
C THR A 2 11.12 36.15 56.30
N ARG A 3 11.57 35.29 57.16
CA ARG A 3 11.04 33.88 57.35
C ARG A 3 9.69 34.00 58.06
N MET A 4 8.74 33.13 57.70
CA MET A 4 7.86 32.53 58.72
C MET A 4 7.46 31.09 58.33
N ARG A 5 7.63 30.21 59.32
CA ARG A 5 7.20 28.81 59.44
C ARG A 5 5.93 28.76 60.32
N PRO A 6 5.40 27.61 60.68
CA PRO A 6 4.28 26.86 60.13
C PRO A 6 3.12 26.71 61.17
N SER A 7 1.97 26.23 60.75
CA SER A 7 0.92 25.79 61.72
C SER A 7 0.55 24.34 61.54
N ARG A 8 0.65 23.62 62.64
CA ARG A 8 0.12 22.25 62.95
C ARG A 8 -1.39 22.17 62.67
N GLY A 9 -2.04 21.15 62.10
CA GLY A 9 -2.14 19.77 62.56
C GLY A 9 -3.57 19.56 63.06
N LEU A 10 -4.34 18.68 62.38
CA LEU A 10 -5.50 17.98 63.03
C LEU A 10 -5.57 16.58 62.45
N LEU A 11 -5.36 15.62 63.38
CA LEU A 11 -5.62 14.19 63.17
C LEU A 11 -7.14 13.95 63.29
N PHE A 12 -7.75 13.40 62.22
CA PHE A 12 -9.02 12.71 62.34
C PHE A 12 -8.81 11.20 62.11
N ARG A 13 -9.00 10.43 63.18
CA ARG A 13 -9.18 8.97 63.14
C ARG A 13 -10.56 8.68 62.56
N CYS A 14 -10.65 7.97 61.44
CA CYS A 14 -11.85 7.31 61.04
C CYS A 14 -11.61 5.80 61.03
N THR A 15 -12.35 5.13 61.84
CA THR A 15 -12.48 3.68 61.95
C THR A 15 -13.04 3.09 60.66
N VAL A 16 -12.34 2.06 60.14
CA VAL A 16 -12.78 1.26 58.97
C VAL A 16 -13.58 0.06 59.50
N PRO A 17 -14.78 -0.21 59.03
CA PRO A 17 -15.43 -1.48 59.26
C PRO A 17 -14.88 -2.53 58.28
N PHE A 18 -14.46 -3.66 58.83
CA PHE A 18 -14.12 -4.88 58.09
C PHE A 18 -15.39 -5.41 57.41
N VAL A 19 -15.36 -5.40 56.06
CA VAL A 19 -16.32 -6.14 55.23
C VAL A 19 -15.58 -7.39 54.74
N LEU A 20 -16.08 -8.53 55.18
CA LEU A 20 -15.67 -9.86 54.66
C LEU A 20 -16.00 -9.92 53.16
N SER A 21 -14.98 -9.90 52.33
CA SER A 21 -15.12 -10.25 50.93
C SER A 21 -15.05 -11.76 50.77
N ALA A 22 -16.19 -12.36 50.43
CA ALA A 22 -16.24 -13.72 49.95
C ALA A 22 -15.54 -13.81 48.59
N SER A 23 -14.40 -14.48 48.53
CA SER A 23 -13.71 -14.82 47.31
C SER A 23 -14.56 -15.80 46.50
N LEU A 24 -15.23 -15.33 45.45
CA LEU A 24 -15.73 -16.21 44.39
C LEU A 24 -14.50 -16.68 43.60
N ALA A 25 -14.14 -17.93 43.79
CA ALA A 25 -13.24 -18.63 42.89
C ALA A 25 -13.97 -18.78 41.53
N VAL A 26 -13.58 -17.95 40.54
CA VAL A 26 -13.88 -18.22 39.15
C VAL A 26 -13.03 -19.44 38.78
N VAL A 27 -13.67 -20.59 38.71
CA VAL A 27 -13.11 -21.78 38.06
C VAL A 27 -13.05 -21.43 36.55
N ALA A 28 -11.86 -21.06 36.08
CA ALA A 28 -11.57 -21.07 34.67
C ALA A 28 -11.67 -22.54 34.20
N THR A 29 -12.79 -22.89 33.58
CA THR A 29 -12.85 -24.08 32.76
C THR A 29 -11.88 -23.91 31.62
N ALA A 30 -10.71 -24.53 31.76
CA ALA A 30 -9.85 -24.80 30.63
C ALA A 30 -10.72 -25.53 29.60
N ALA A 31 -10.93 -24.93 28.46
CA ALA A 31 -11.48 -25.62 27.32
C ALA A 31 -10.52 -26.80 27.05
N ALA A 32 -10.99 -27.99 27.28
CA ALA A 32 -10.29 -29.19 26.92
C ALA A 32 -10.02 -29.10 25.41
N ALA A 33 -8.77 -29.10 25.04
CA ALA A 33 -8.38 -29.39 23.67
C ALA A 33 -9.00 -30.77 23.36
N THR A 34 -10.05 -30.78 22.58
CA THR A 34 -10.63 -32.00 22.04
C THR A 34 -9.56 -32.65 21.20
N GLU A 35 -9.02 -33.79 21.68
CA GLU A 35 -8.22 -34.67 20.86
C GLU A 35 -8.97 -34.88 19.54
N GLN A 36 -8.35 -34.48 18.44
CA GLN A 36 -8.90 -34.72 17.10
C GLN A 36 -8.97 -36.23 16.89
N PRO A 37 -10.09 -36.76 16.33
CA PRO A 37 -10.16 -38.16 15.99
C PRO A 37 -9.06 -38.49 14.99
N GLU A 38 -8.45 -39.67 15.07
CA GLU A 38 -7.39 -40.18 14.18
C GLU A 38 -7.79 -40.27 12.69
N GLY A 39 -9.03 -39.92 12.31
CA GLY A 39 -9.54 -39.73 10.96
C GLY A 39 -9.55 -38.27 10.58
N GLY A 40 -8.72 -37.88 9.61
CA GLY A 40 -8.60 -36.49 9.13
C GLY A 40 -9.94 -35.82 8.81
N VAL A 41 -10.02 -34.49 9.02
CA VAL A 41 -11.17 -33.63 8.73
C VAL A 41 -11.51 -33.67 7.24
N THR A 42 -12.82 -33.72 6.91
CA THR A 42 -13.28 -33.51 5.52
C THR A 42 -13.86 -32.11 5.36
N LEU A 43 -13.41 -31.44 4.30
CA LEU A 43 -13.97 -30.16 3.85
C LEU A 43 -14.98 -30.46 2.73
N PHE A 44 -16.24 -30.15 2.98
CA PHE A 44 -17.30 -30.22 1.99
C PHE A 44 -17.51 -28.85 1.34
N LEU A 45 -17.71 -28.82 0.02
CA LEU A 45 -18.10 -27.63 -0.73
C LEU A 45 -19.52 -27.81 -1.24
N ALA A 46 -20.44 -26.93 -0.88
CA ALA A 46 -21.82 -26.88 -1.35
C ALA A 46 -22.04 -25.58 -2.15
N GLY A 47 -22.47 -25.70 -3.41
CA GLY A 47 -22.61 -24.56 -4.29
C GLY A 47 -23.15 -24.88 -5.67
N ASP A 48 -22.97 -23.93 -6.57
CA ASP A 48 -23.48 -23.95 -7.93
C ASP A 48 -22.42 -24.28 -9.00
N SER A 49 -22.70 -23.95 -10.27
CA SER A 49 -21.81 -24.22 -11.41
C SER A 49 -20.43 -23.61 -11.34
N THR A 50 -20.27 -22.49 -10.64
CA THR A 50 -18.96 -21.82 -10.51
C THR A 50 -17.99 -22.58 -9.62
N MET A 51 -18.52 -23.47 -8.76
CA MET A 51 -17.77 -24.32 -7.83
C MET A 51 -17.73 -25.79 -8.28
N ALA A 52 -18.73 -26.26 -9.03
CA ALA A 52 -18.95 -27.69 -9.32
C ALA A 52 -17.87 -28.35 -10.18
N ASP A 53 -17.64 -29.65 -9.98
CA ASP A 53 -16.78 -30.45 -10.83
C ASP A 53 -17.36 -30.55 -12.25
N LYS A 54 -16.50 -30.46 -13.26
CA LYS A 54 -16.85 -30.65 -14.68
C LYS A 54 -16.30 -31.97 -15.18
N PRO A 55 -17.16 -32.94 -15.48
CA PRO A 55 -16.72 -34.28 -15.84
C PRO A 55 -16.04 -34.36 -17.22
N ASN A 56 -16.40 -33.47 -18.15
CA ASN A 56 -15.76 -33.41 -19.46
C ASN A 56 -14.51 -32.53 -19.41
N LEU A 57 -13.37 -33.14 -19.15
CA LEU A 57 -12.09 -32.42 -19.08
C LEU A 57 -11.60 -31.90 -20.44
N ALA A 58 -12.15 -32.35 -21.56
CA ALA A 58 -11.85 -31.76 -22.87
C ALA A 58 -12.54 -30.39 -23.08
N HIS A 59 -13.62 -30.12 -22.35
CA HIS A 59 -14.24 -28.77 -22.32
C HIS A 59 -13.43 -27.84 -21.44
N PRO A 60 -13.25 -26.55 -21.82
CA PRO A 60 -12.40 -25.60 -21.05
C PRO A 60 -13.00 -25.14 -19.72
N GLU A 61 -14.28 -25.36 -19.46
CA GLU A 61 -14.97 -24.96 -18.24
C GLU A 61 -14.47 -25.75 -17.03
N ARG A 62 -14.15 -25.05 -15.93
CA ARG A 62 -13.86 -25.63 -14.61
C ARG A 62 -14.61 -24.86 -13.52
N GLY A 63 -15.00 -25.59 -12.45
CA GLY A 63 -15.40 -24.95 -11.20
C GLY A 63 -14.20 -24.76 -10.27
N TRP A 64 -14.20 -23.69 -9.49
CA TRP A 64 -13.09 -23.43 -8.58
C TRP A 64 -12.95 -24.54 -7.50
N GLY A 65 -14.04 -25.16 -7.05
CA GLY A 65 -14.00 -26.29 -6.12
C GLY A 65 -13.32 -27.53 -6.71
N GLN A 66 -13.40 -27.71 -8.04
CA GLN A 66 -12.67 -28.76 -8.74
C GLN A 66 -11.16 -28.58 -8.63
N LEU A 67 -10.67 -27.34 -8.86
CA LEU A 67 -9.25 -27.03 -8.83
C LEU A 67 -8.73 -26.82 -7.40
N PHE A 68 -9.60 -26.52 -6.44
CA PHE A 68 -9.26 -26.44 -5.02
C PHE A 68 -8.62 -27.75 -4.50
N ARG A 69 -8.94 -28.90 -5.12
CA ARG A 69 -8.35 -30.21 -4.80
C ARG A 69 -6.82 -30.21 -4.89
N GLU A 70 -6.24 -29.42 -5.78
CA GLU A 70 -4.79 -29.34 -5.96
C GLU A 70 -4.08 -28.65 -4.78
N LEU A 71 -4.83 -27.87 -4.00
CA LEU A 71 -4.32 -27.16 -2.84
C LEU A 71 -4.38 -27.99 -1.55
N VAL A 72 -5.17 -29.08 -1.54
CA VAL A 72 -5.43 -29.88 -0.33
C VAL A 72 -4.31 -30.89 -0.09
N ARG A 73 -3.85 -30.98 1.16
CA ARG A 73 -2.84 -31.95 1.63
C ARG A 73 -3.40 -32.86 2.74
N PRO A 74 -3.01 -34.13 2.79
CA PRO A 74 -3.34 -34.98 3.92
C PRO A 74 -2.90 -34.37 5.27
N PRO A 75 -3.68 -34.60 6.34
CA PRO A 75 -4.84 -35.47 6.48
C PRO A 75 -6.18 -34.84 6.07
N LEU A 76 -6.20 -33.57 5.60
CA LEU A 76 -7.43 -32.94 5.09
C LEU A 76 -7.93 -33.67 3.84
N ARG A 77 -9.23 -33.92 3.77
CA ARG A 77 -9.91 -34.47 2.59
C ARG A 77 -10.85 -33.40 2.02
N LEU A 78 -11.06 -33.42 0.70
CA LEU A 78 -12.01 -32.55 0.01
C LEU A 78 -13.12 -33.37 -0.63
N GLU A 79 -14.37 -32.97 -0.37
CA GLU A 79 -15.55 -33.44 -1.07
C GLU A 79 -16.30 -32.26 -1.71
N ASN A 80 -16.13 -32.08 -3.03
CA ASN A 80 -16.88 -31.07 -3.76
C ASN A 80 -18.27 -31.64 -4.10
N ARG A 81 -19.30 -31.14 -3.43
CA ARG A 81 -20.70 -31.50 -3.59
C ARG A 81 -21.51 -30.45 -4.36
N ALA A 82 -20.84 -29.42 -4.90
CA ALA A 82 -21.49 -28.40 -5.71
C ALA A 82 -22.07 -29.00 -7.02
N VAL A 83 -23.22 -28.49 -7.45
CA VAL A 83 -23.95 -29.01 -8.62
C VAL A 83 -24.32 -27.85 -9.56
N ASN A 84 -24.13 -28.09 -10.87
CA ASN A 84 -24.43 -27.10 -11.90
C ASN A 84 -25.88 -26.59 -11.82
N GLY A 85 -26.05 -25.26 -11.88
CA GLY A 85 -27.35 -24.63 -12.00
C GLY A 85 -28.20 -24.62 -10.73
N GLN A 86 -27.68 -25.01 -9.57
CA GLN A 86 -28.43 -25.02 -8.31
C GLN A 86 -28.47 -23.65 -7.63
N SER A 87 -29.61 -23.38 -6.97
CA SER A 87 -29.81 -22.28 -6.01
C SER A 87 -29.90 -22.86 -4.60
N THR A 88 -29.99 -22.00 -3.57
CA THR A 88 -30.23 -22.44 -2.18
C THR A 88 -31.52 -23.27 -2.05
N LYS A 89 -32.52 -22.99 -2.88
CA LYS A 89 -33.78 -23.72 -2.93
C LYS A 89 -33.61 -25.06 -3.66
N SER A 90 -33.25 -25.04 -4.94
CA SER A 90 -33.23 -26.24 -5.78
C SER A 90 -32.21 -27.27 -5.32
N PHE A 91 -31.09 -26.86 -4.69
CA PHE A 91 -30.11 -27.80 -4.12
C PHE A 91 -30.72 -28.64 -2.98
N ARG A 92 -31.66 -28.06 -2.23
CA ARG A 92 -32.43 -28.78 -1.21
C ARG A 92 -33.55 -29.62 -1.84
N ASP A 93 -34.36 -29.02 -2.68
CA ASP A 93 -35.55 -29.65 -3.26
C ASP A 93 -35.22 -30.90 -4.08
N LEU A 94 -34.01 -30.96 -4.66
CA LEU A 94 -33.52 -32.10 -5.43
C LEU A 94 -32.71 -33.11 -4.58
N GLY A 95 -32.62 -32.92 -3.25
CA GLY A 95 -32.00 -33.87 -2.33
C GLY A 95 -30.48 -33.77 -2.19
N HIS A 96 -29.79 -32.87 -2.93
CA HIS A 96 -28.33 -32.77 -2.88
C HIS A 96 -27.83 -32.38 -1.48
N TRP A 97 -28.60 -31.60 -0.75
CA TRP A 97 -28.27 -31.25 0.63
C TRP A 97 -28.41 -32.44 1.59
N ASP A 98 -29.46 -33.24 1.44
CA ASP A 98 -29.66 -34.41 2.28
C ASP A 98 -28.55 -35.47 2.04
N ASP A 99 -28.10 -35.62 0.81
CA ASP A 99 -26.98 -36.51 0.43
C ASP A 99 -25.65 -35.99 1.08
N LEU A 100 -25.41 -34.68 1.12
CA LEU A 100 -24.24 -34.09 1.80
C LEU A 100 -24.34 -34.35 3.30
N LEU A 101 -25.48 -34.06 3.93
CA LEU A 101 -25.70 -34.29 5.36
C LEU A 101 -25.54 -35.76 5.77
N ALA A 102 -25.90 -36.70 4.87
CA ALA A 102 -25.73 -38.13 5.12
C ALA A 102 -24.26 -38.56 5.16
N SER A 103 -23.39 -37.83 4.47
CA SER A 103 -21.94 -38.06 4.40
C SER A 103 -21.16 -37.31 5.50
N LEU A 104 -21.77 -36.30 6.14
CA LEU A 104 -21.12 -35.39 7.10
C LEU A 104 -20.88 -36.09 8.44
N SER A 105 -19.66 -36.03 8.93
CA SER A 105 -19.27 -36.50 10.26
C SER A 105 -19.01 -35.34 11.23
N ALA A 106 -19.07 -35.59 12.52
CA ALA A 106 -18.74 -34.57 13.52
C ALA A 106 -17.28 -34.12 13.36
N GLY A 107 -17.08 -32.78 13.34
CA GLY A 107 -15.78 -32.15 13.14
C GLY A 107 -15.46 -31.79 11.68
N ASP A 108 -16.25 -32.29 10.72
CA ASP A 108 -16.10 -31.87 9.31
C ASP A 108 -16.55 -30.43 9.07
N TRP A 109 -16.09 -29.83 8.00
CA TRP A 109 -16.41 -28.46 7.59
C TRP A 109 -17.26 -28.42 6.32
N VAL A 110 -18.18 -27.46 6.25
CA VAL A 110 -18.99 -27.22 5.05
C VAL A 110 -18.90 -25.75 4.65
N VAL A 111 -18.33 -25.46 3.48
CA VAL A 111 -18.38 -24.13 2.86
C VAL A 111 -19.59 -24.07 1.93
N ILE A 112 -20.44 -23.05 2.12
CA ILE A 112 -21.72 -22.89 1.44
C ILE A 112 -21.70 -21.61 0.61
N GLN A 113 -21.80 -21.72 -0.74
CA GLN A 113 -21.78 -20.59 -1.68
C GLN A 113 -22.90 -20.72 -2.70
N PHE A 114 -23.88 -19.84 -2.66
CA PHE A 114 -24.97 -19.71 -3.62
C PHE A 114 -25.29 -18.24 -3.92
N GLY A 115 -26.13 -17.99 -4.94
CA GLY A 115 -26.60 -16.65 -5.31
C GLY A 115 -26.76 -16.47 -6.82
N HIS A 116 -25.92 -17.09 -7.66
CA HIS A 116 -26.00 -16.97 -9.12
C HIS A 116 -27.36 -17.41 -9.67
N ASN A 117 -27.95 -18.46 -9.13
CA ASN A 117 -29.21 -19.02 -9.58
C ASN A 117 -30.40 -18.54 -8.75
N ASP A 118 -30.19 -18.14 -7.52
CA ASP A 118 -31.20 -17.56 -6.64
C ASP A 118 -31.79 -16.27 -7.22
N GLY A 119 -30.98 -15.47 -7.92
CA GLY A 119 -31.39 -14.25 -8.59
C GLY A 119 -32.16 -14.43 -9.91
N LYS A 120 -32.47 -15.66 -10.33
CA LYS A 120 -33.17 -15.94 -11.59
C LYS A 120 -34.69 -15.81 -11.44
N VAL A 121 -35.20 -14.59 -11.36
CA VAL A 121 -36.65 -14.30 -11.22
C VAL A 121 -37.52 -15.04 -12.24
N SER A 122 -37.02 -15.29 -13.46
CA SER A 122 -37.77 -16.01 -14.51
C SER A 122 -37.85 -17.53 -14.29
N ASP A 123 -37.18 -18.09 -13.30
CA ASP A 123 -37.14 -19.50 -12.99
C ASP A 123 -37.60 -19.76 -11.53
N PRO A 124 -38.92 -19.98 -11.31
CA PRO A 124 -39.47 -20.18 -9.96
C PRO A 124 -38.92 -21.41 -9.20
N ALA A 125 -38.33 -22.39 -9.92
CA ALA A 125 -37.71 -23.54 -9.28
C ALA A 125 -36.37 -23.21 -8.63
N ARG A 126 -35.75 -22.07 -9.02
CA ARG A 126 -34.44 -21.63 -8.50
C ARG A 126 -34.53 -20.31 -7.75
N PHE A 127 -35.43 -19.42 -8.18
CA PHE A 127 -35.56 -18.09 -7.60
C PHE A 127 -35.91 -18.16 -6.12
N THR A 128 -35.23 -17.33 -5.34
CA THR A 128 -35.51 -17.06 -3.93
C THR A 128 -35.43 -15.55 -3.68
N ASP A 129 -36.38 -15.02 -2.90
CA ASP A 129 -36.28 -13.62 -2.45
C ASP A 129 -35.10 -13.44 -1.48
N PRO A 130 -34.25 -12.40 -1.64
CA PRO A 130 -33.05 -12.22 -0.81
C PRO A 130 -33.32 -12.20 0.69
N ASP A 131 -34.23 -11.34 1.16
CA ASP A 131 -34.56 -11.20 2.57
C ASP A 131 -35.55 -12.25 3.09
N GLY A 132 -36.19 -12.97 2.19
CA GLY A 132 -37.15 -14.04 2.47
C GLY A 132 -36.57 -15.44 2.43
N GLU A 133 -36.83 -16.18 1.34
CA GLU A 133 -36.50 -17.60 1.21
C GLU A 133 -34.97 -17.83 1.17
N TYR A 134 -34.18 -16.95 0.54
CA TYR A 134 -32.71 -17.09 0.50
C TYR A 134 -32.12 -17.02 1.90
N ARG A 135 -32.45 -15.99 2.69
CA ARG A 135 -32.03 -15.87 4.10
C ARG A 135 -32.42 -17.11 4.91
N ALA A 136 -33.67 -17.52 4.81
CA ALA A 136 -34.17 -18.67 5.55
C ALA A 136 -33.42 -19.98 5.17
N ASN A 137 -33.09 -20.15 3.90
CA ASN A 137 -32.33 -21.31 3.42
C ASN A 137 -30.90 -21.29 3.96
N LEU A 138 -30.20 -20.16 3.95
CA LEU A 138 -28.84 -20.04 4.51
C LEU A 138 -28.82 -20.36 6.01
N GLN A 139 -29.79 -19.82 6.78
CA GLN A 139 -29.91 -20.13 8.22
C GLN A 139 -30.16 -21.62 8.46
N ARG A 140 -30.98 -22.26 7.61
CA ARG A 140 -31.22 -23.70 7.68
C ARG A 140 -29.97 -24.50 7.37
N TYR A 141 -29.20 -24.17 6.34
CA TYR A 141 -27.93 -24.82 6.03
C TYR A 141 -26.96 -24.80 7.21
N VAL A 142 -26.82 -23.63 7.87
CA VAL A 142 -25.97 -23.45 9.04
C VAL A 142 -26.43 -24.34 10.19
N ARG A 143 -27.72 -24.28 10.54
CA ARG A 143 -28.27 -25.01 11.70
C ARG A 143 -28.26 -26.52 11.49
N GLU A 144 -28.56 -26.98 10.29
CA GLU A 144 -28.57 -28.43 9.96
C GLU A 144 -27.15 -28.99 9.93
N THR A 145 -26.14 -28.25 9.44
CA THR A 145 -24.73 -28.63 9.55
C THR A 145 -24.34 -28.81 11.01
N ARG A 146 -24.64 -27.81 11.87
CA ARG A 146 -24.36 -27.89 13.33
C ARG A 146 -25.08 -29.04 14.01
N ALA A 147 -26.32 -29.34 13.63
CA ALA A 147 -27.08 -30.44 14.19
C ALA A 147 -26.44 -31.81 13.89
N ARG A 148 -25.57 -31.91 12.87
CA ARG A 148 -24.78 -33.11 12.55
C ARG A 148 -23.38 -33.07 13.19
N GLY A 149 -23.07 -32.04 14.00
CA GLY A 149 -21.74 -31.86 14.62
C GLY A 149 -20.68 -31.31 13.66
N GLY A 150 -21.06 -30.86 12.47
CA GLY A 150 -20.18 -30.20 11.51
C GLY A 150 -20.05 -28.70 11.75
N HIS A 151 -19.07 -28.09 11.11
CA HIS A 151 -18.76 -26.66 11.19
C HIS A 151 -19.13 -25.95 9.87
N PRO A 152 -20.16 -25.09 9.85
CA PRO A 152 -20.50 -24.33 8.64
C PRO A 152 -19.65 -23.08 8.49
N ALA A 153 -19.33 -22.72 7.24
CA ALA A 153 -18.82 -21.42 6.83
C ALA A 153 -19.63 -20.94 5.62
N LEU A 154 -19.99 -19.66 5.58
CA LEU A 154 -20.68 -19.06 4.45
C LEU A 154 -19.69 -18.33 3.55
N ALA A 155 -19.98 -18.34 2.24
CA ALA A 155 -19.20 -17.62 1.26
C ALA A 155 -20.12 -16.77 0.37
N THR A 156 -19.74 -15.51 0.13
CA THR A 156 -20.40 -14.68 -0.87
C THR A 156 -20.17 -15.26 -2.28
N SER A 157 -21.06 -14.97 -3.24
CA SER A 157 -20.91 -15.47 -4.62
C SER A 157 -19.68 -14.84 -5.27
N VAL A 158 -18.95 -15.63 -6.07
CA VAL A 158 -17.92 -15.07 -6.97
C VAL A 158 -18.56 -14.15 -8.01
N VAL A 159 -17.86 -13.11 -8.48
CA VAL A 159 -18.45 -12.16 -9.43
C VAL A 159 -18.60 -12.73 -10.84
N ARG A 160 -19.58 -12.20 -11.60
CA ARG A 160 -19.59 -12.30 -13.06
C ARG A 160 -18.73 -11.20 -13.64
N ARG A 161 -18.09 -11.46 -14.77
CA ARG A 161 -17.35 -10.46 -15.53
C ARG A 161 -18.34 -9.54 -16.26
N ARG A 162 -18.70 -8.43 -15.66
CA ARG A 162 -19.60 -7.44 -16.27
C ARG A 162 -18.96 -6.06 -16.29
N PHE A 163 -18.66 -5.59 -17.49
CA PHE A 163 -18.20 -4.25 -17.76
C PHE A 163 -19.18 -3.59 -18.73
N ASP A 164 -19.40 -2.28 -18.58
CA ASP A 164 -20.10 -1.48 -19.56
C ASP A 164 -19.21 -1.07 -20.74
N GLU A 165 -19.76 -0.28 -21.67
CA GLU A 165 -19.04 0.22 -22.84
C GLU A 165 -17.87 1.16 -22.47
N ALA A 166 -17.91 1.79 -21.30
CA ALA A 166 -16.84 2.62 -20.77
C ALA A 166 -15.77 1.80 -20.03
N GLY A 167 -15.95 0.46 -19.91
CA GLY A 167 -15.04 -0.43 -19.20
C GLY A 167 -15.20 -0.41 -17.68
N LEU A 168 -16.29 0.16 -17.16
CA LEU A 168 -16.59 0.14 -15.73
C LEU A 168 -17.22 -1.19 -15.32
N PHE A 169 -16.75 -1.73 -14.22
CA PHE A 169 -17.26 -2.99 -13.65
C PHE A 169 -18.59 -2.76 -12.94
N HIS A 170 -19.57 -3.65 -13.18
CA HIS A 170 -20.87 -3.66 -12.53
C HIS A 170 -21.13 -4.95 -11.77
N ASP A 171 -21.51 -4.86 -10.52
CA ASP A 171 -22.00 -6.01 -9.77
C ASP A 171 -23.32 -6.53 -10.33
N SER A 172 -23.51 -7.84 -10.31
CA SER A 172 -24.67 -8.53 -10.88
C SER A 172 -25.44 -9.38 -9.87
N HIS A 173 -25.07 -9.35 -8.58
CA HIS A 173 -25.69 -10.17 -7.53
C HIS A 173 -26.67 -9.40 -6.64
N GLY A 174 -26.73 -8.04 -6.78
CA GLY A 174 -27.68 -7.22 -6.02
C GLY A 174 -27.58 -7.46 -4.51
N GLU A 175 -28.70 -7.78 -3.85
CA GLU A 175 -28.77 -7.90 -2.39
C GLU A 175 -28.26 -9.25 -1.82
N TYR A 176 -28.01 -10.25 -2.65
CA TYR A 176 -27.65 -11.59 -2.16
C TYR A 176 -26.35 -11.59 -1.32
N PRO A 177 -25.26 -10.95 -1.72
CA PRO A 177 -24.05 -10.89 -0.91
C PRO A 177 -24.24 -10.19 0.44
N ARG A 178 -25.09 -9.14 0.51
CA ARG A 178 -25.44 -8.49 1.78
C ARG A 178 -26.08 -9.48 2.73
N VAL A 179 -27.07 -10.25 2.24
CA VAL A 179 -27.78 -11.24 3.06
C VAL A 179 -26.85 -12.33 3.57
N VAL A 180 -25.88 -12.80 2.76
CA VAL A 180 -24.87 -13.77 3.23
C VAL A 180 -24.06 -13.20 4.40
N ARG A 181 -23.62 -11.94 4.32
CA ARG A 181 -22.85 -11.25 5.38
C ARG A 181 -23.68 -11.14 6.68
N GLU A 182 -24.93 -10.72 6.54
CA GLU A 182 -25.84 -10.60 7.68
C GLU A 182 -26.10 -11.95 8.37
N VAL A 183 -26.40 -12.99 7.61
CA VAL A 183 -26.64 -14.34 8.15
C VAL A 183 -25.37 -14.90 8.79
N ALA A 184 -24.21 -14.66 8.20
CA ALA A 184 -22.93 -15.09 8.80
C ALA A 184 -22.70 -14.44 10.17
N ALA A 185 -22.98 -13.13 10.28
CA ALA A 185 -22.88 -12.40 11.54
C ALA A 185 -23.95 -12.84 12.57
N GLU A 186 -25.20 -13.01 12.15
CA GLU A 186 -26.32 -13.45 13.00
C GLU A 186 -26.10 -14.85 13.57
N GLU A 187 -25.62 -15.78 12.74
CA GLU A 187 -25.40 -17.16 13.13
C GLU A 187 -23.99 -17.38 13.75
N GLY A 188 -23.11 -16.34 13.71
CA GLY A 188 -21.73 -16.43 14.23
C GLY A 188 -20.92 -17.51 13.55
N VAL A 189 -20.90 -17.52 12.22
CA VAL A 189 -20.12 -18.44 11.39
C VAL A 189 -19.05 -17.70 10.59
N PRO A 190 -17.91 -18.35 10.25
CA PRO A 190 -16.92 -17.74 9.36
C PRO A 190 -17.53 -17.32 8.02
N LEU A 191 -17.10 -16.15 7.53
CA LEU A 191 -17.51 -15.59 6.25
C LEU A 191 -16.30 -15.48 5.31
N LEU A 192 -16.40 -16.11 4.14
CA LEU A 192 -15.45 -15.97 3.05
C LEU A 192 -15.96 -14.91 2.07
N GLU A 193 -15.24 -13.80 1.92
CA GLU A 193 -15.59 -12.67 1.06
C GLU A 193 -15.20 -12.91 -0.40
N MET A 194 -15.77 -13.97 -1.00
CA MET A 194 -15.45 -14.39 -2.37
C MET A 194 -15.88 -13.34 -3.41
N GLU A 195 -16.93 -12.56 -3.12
CA GLU A 195 -17.35 -11.46 -3.99
C GLU A 195 -16.27 -10.38 -4.06
N ASP A 196 -15.79 -9.89 -2.92
CA ASP A 196 -14.80 -8.81 -2.85
C ASP A 196 -13.45 -9.21 -3.46
N THR A 197 -12.99 -10.42 -3.17
CA THR A 197 -11.70 -10.91 -3.69
C THR A 197 -11.75 -11.15 -5.20
N THR A 198 -12.82 -11.74 -5.71
CA THR A 198 -12.96 -11.98 -7.16
C THR A 198 -13.27 -10.69 -7.92
N ARG A 199 -14.03 -9.75 -7.34
CA ARG A 199 -14.24 -8.40 -7.88
C ARG A 199 -12.91 -7.69 -8.05
N THR A 200 -12.06 -7.71 -7.03
CA THR A 200 -10.74 -7.08 -7.06
C THR A 200 -9.85 -7.71 -8.14
N LEU A 201 -9.84 -9.04 -8.26
CA LEU A 201 -9.09 -9.73 -9.32
C LEU A 201 -9.58 -9.31 -10.72
N VAL A 202 -10.89 -9.33 -10.96
CA VAL A 202 -11.48 -8.98 -12.27
C VAL A 202 -11.22 -7.52 -12.63
N ARG A 203 -11.37 -6.60 -11.67
CA ARG A 203 -11.09 -5.16 -11.86
C ARG A 203 -9.62 -4.91 -12.13
N ARG A 204 -8.72 -5.57 -11.42
CA ARG A 204 -7.27 -5.46 -11.63
C ARG A 204 -6.85 -5.87 -13.03
N LEU A 205 -7.47 -6.90 -13.58
CA LEU A 205 -7.20 -7.36 -14.95
C LEU A 205 -7.91 -6.52 -16.02
N GLY A 206 -8.93 -5.75 -15.64
CA GLY A 206 -9.73 -4.94 -16.56
C GLY A 206 -10.56 -5.76 -17.56
N PRO A 207 -11.27 -5.08 -18.49
CA PRO A 207 -12.19 -5.74 -19.43
C PRO A 207 -11.49 -6.76 -20.32
N GLU A 208 -10.29 -6.49 -20.82
CA GLU A 208 -9.59 -7.41 -21.73
C GLU A 208 -8.86 -8.52 -20.98
N GLY A 209 -8.05 -8.18 -19.96
CA GLY A 209 -7.26 -9.17 -19.23
C GLY A 209 -8.11 -10.18 -18.48
N SER A 210 -9.26 -9.79 -17.96
CA SER A 210 -10.16 -10.69 -17.24
C SER A 210 -10.89 -11.70 -18.14
N ARG A 211 -10.87 -11.54 -19.48
CA ARG A 211 -11.44 -12.54 -20.40
C ARG A 211 -10.80 -13.91 -20.22
N SER A 212 -9.51 -13.96 -19.95
CA SER A 212 -8.77 -15.21 -19.75
C SER A 212 -9.25 -16.02 -18.54
N LEU A 213 -9.91 -15.37 -17.58
CA LEU A 213 -10.48 -16.05 -16.41
C LEU A 213 -11.81 -16.73 -16.71
N TYR A 214 -12.51 -16.30 -17.77
CA TYR A 214 -13.84 -16.76 -18.15
C TYR A 214 -13.82 -17.47 -19.49
N LEU A 215 -14.96 -17.97 -19.96
CA LEU A 215 -15.01 -18.74 -21.22
C LEU A 215 -15.19 -17.79 -22.41
N HIS A 216 -14.13 -17.15 -22.82
CA HIS A 216 -14.06 -16.29 -23.99
C HIS A 216 -13.15 -16.92 -25.07
N PHE A 217 -13.74 -17.49 -26.10
CA PHE A 217 -13.06 -18.16 -27.20
C PHE A 217 -13.57 -17.64 -28.53
N ALA A 218 -12.68 -17.30 -29.44
CA ALA A 218 -13.02 -17.01 -30.81
C ALA A 218 -13.43 -18.28 -31.57
N PRO A 219 -14.20 -18.16 -32.68
CA PRO A 219 -14.50 -19.30 -33.54
C PRO A 219 -13.24 -20.04 -34.00
N GLY A 220 -13.19 -21.37 -33.77
CA GLY A 220 -12.03 -22.19 -34.10
C GLY A 220 -10.86 -22.17 -33.10
N GLU A 221 -10.91 -21.39 -32.07
CA GLU A 221 -9.84 -21.28 -31.06
C GLU A 221 -9.77 -22.51 -30.14
N HIS A 222 -10.92 -23.13 -29.85
CA HIS A 222 -10.97 -24.33 -29.01
C HIS A 222 -11.73 -25.52 -29.71
N PRO A 223 -11.18 -26.75 -29.73
CA PRO A 223 -11.79 -27.89 -30.46
C PRO A 223 -13.21 -28.23 -30.01
N GLN A 224 -13.52 -28.03 -28.69
CA GLN A 224 -14.86 -28.31 -28.16
C GLN A 224 -15.85 -27.14 -28.38
N LEU A 225 -15.36 -26.00 -28.86
CA LEU A 225 -16.10 -24.76 -29.06
C LEU A 225 -15.86 -24.22 -30.48
N PRO A 226 -16.19 -24.95 -31.55
CA PRO A 226 -15.84 -24.55 -32.91
C PRO A 226 -16.51 -23.24 -33.34
N GLY A 227 -17.65 -22.88 -32.74
CA GLY A 227 -18.35 -21.61 -32.97
C GLY A 227 -17.88 -20.48 -32.08
N GLY A 228 -16.90 -20.67 -31.21
CA GLY A 228 -16.53 -19.76 -30.15
C GLY A 228 -17.52 -19.77 -28.98
N LEU A 229 -17.20 -19.04 -27.92
CA LEU A 229 -18.07 -18.87 -26.74
C LEU A 229 -17.76 -17.52 -26.07
N HIS A 230 -18.79 -16.82 -25.59
CA HIS A 230 -18.68 -15.65 -24.74
C HIS A 230 -19.52 -15.86 -23.49
N ASP A 231 -18.89 -16.28 -22.38
CA ASP A 231 -19.55 -16.52 -21.10
C ASP A 231 -18.81 -15.77 -19.99
N ASP A 232 -19.48 -14.78 -19.42
CA ASP A 232 -18.99 -13.92 -18.34
C ASP A 232 -19.28 -14.47 -16.94
N THR A 233 -19.73 -15.74 -16.82
CA THR A 233 -20.12 -16.38 -15.56
C THR A 233 -19.21 -17.55 -15.19
N HIS A 234 -18.95 -18.44 -16.13
CA HIS A 234 -18.22 -19.68 -15.87
C HIS A 234 -16.72 -19.51 -16.15
N PHE A 235 -15.91 -20.15 -15.31
CA PHE A 235 -14.46 -19.99 -15.35
C PHE A 235 -13.79 -20.91 -16.38
N SER A 236 -12.74 -20.39 -17.01
CA SER A 236 -11.69 -21.18 -17.63
C SER A 236 -10.90 -21.96 -16.55
N GLU A 237 -10.00 -22.84 -16.98
CA GLU A 237 -9.11 -23.52 -16.04
C GLU A 237 -8.25 -22.53 -15.24
N LEU A 238 -7.69 -21.49 -15.90
CA LEU A 238 -6.94 -20.44 -15.24
C LEU A 238 -7.80 -19.68 -14.20
N GLY A 239 -9.01 -19.27 -14.60
CA GLY A 239 -9.92 -18.56 -13.70
C GLY A 239 -10.31 -19.38 -12.48
N ALA A 240 -10.68 -20.65 -12.69
CA ALA A 240 -11.02 -21.57 -11.61
C ALA A 240 -9.85 -21.82 -10.64
N ARG A 241 -8.62 -21.92 -11.16
CA ARG A 241 -7.39 -22.08 -10.36
C ARG A 241 -7.14 -20.86 -9.48
N LEU A 242 -7.19 -19.66 -10.06
CA LEU A 242 -6.97 -18.41 -9.31
C LEU A 242 -8.08 -18.19 -8.26
N VAL A 243 -9.34 -18.51 -8.58
CA VAL A 243 -10.44 -18.41 -7.62
C VAL A 243 -10.33 -19.45 -6.51
N ALA A 244 -9.84 -20.65 -6.79
CA ALA A 244 -9.55 -21.67 -5.76
C ALA A 244 -8.48 -21.16 -4.77
N GLU A 245 -7.44 -20.49 -5.25
CA GLU A 245 -6.43 -19.88 -4.39
C GLU A 245 -6.96 -18.72 -3.56
N LEU A 246 -7.82 -17.87 -4.14
CA LEU A 246 -8.51 -16.83 -3.39
C LEU A 246 -9.36 -17.43 -2.27
N ALA A 247 -10.09 -18.52 -2.54
CA ALA A 247 -10.86 -19.22 -1.51
C ALA A 247 -9.97 -19.77 -0.39
N ALA A 248 -8.81 -20.36 -0.71
CA ALA A 248 -7.87 -20.83 0.28
C ALA A 248 -7.30 -19.69 1.14
N ARG A 249 -7.02 -18.52 0.54
CA ARG A 249 -6.59 -17.31 1.25
C ARG A 249 -7.71 -16.75 2.14
N GLU A 250 -8.95 -16.76 1.70
CA GLU A 250 -10.10 -16.35 2.52
C GLU A 250 -10.29 -17.28 3.73
N MET A 251 -10.13 -18.60 3.54
CA MET A 251 -10.13 -19.56 4.65
C MET A 251 -9.00 -19.29 5.63
N ALA A 252 -7.81 -18.92 5.16
CA ALA A 252 -6.69 -18.51 6.01
C ALA A 252 -6.98 -17.19 6.75
N ARG A 253 -7.58 -16.21 6.08
CA ARG A 253 -7.96 -14.92 6.67
C ARG A 253 -8.90 -15.09 7.87
N VAL A 254 -9.86 -16.01 7.76
CA VAL A 254 -10.80 -16.29 8.85
C VAL A 254 -10.32 -17.40 9.80
N HIS A 255 -9.04 -17.77 9.71
CA HIS A 255 -8.37 -18.72 10.61
C HIS A 255 -9.06 -20.08 10.75
N LEU A 256 -9.50 -20.68 9.63
CA LEU A 256 -10.07 -22.03 9.68
C LEU A 256 -8.98 -23.04 10.09
N PRO A 257 -9.27 -23.96 11.04
CA PRO A 257 -8.23 -24.79 11.67
C PRO A 257 -7.46 -25.71 10.72
N PHE A 258 -8.05 -26.06 9.58
CA PHE A 258 -7.45 -26.95 8.60
C PHE A 258 -6.55 -26.25 7.56
N VAL A 259 -6.43 -24.92 7.59
CA VAL A 259 -5.65 -24.10 6.61
C VAL A 259 -4.19 -24.55 6.53
N ARG A 260 -3.61 -25.01 7.65
CA ARG A 260 -2.26 -25.61 7.68
C ARG A 260 -2.08 -26.81 6.73
N HIS A 261 -3.18 -27.39 6.25
CA HIS A 261 -3.19 -28.48 5.26
C HIS A 261 -3.54 -28.01 3.85
N LEU A 262 -3.51 -26.69 3.62
CA LEU A 262 -3.66 -26.11 2.29
C LEU A 262 -2.29 -25.65 1.76
N ARG A 263 -2.05 -25.89 0.46
CA ARG A 263 -0.93 -25.29 -0.25
C ARG A 263 -1.38 -23.90 -0.73
N LEU A 264 -0.91 -22.84 -0.10
CA LEU A 264 -1.08 -21.50 -0.61
C LEU A 264 0.05 -21.22 -1.60
N SER A 265 -0.28 -21.00 -2.87
CA SER A 265 0.72 -20.69 -3.90
C SER A 265 0.83 -19.18 -4.12
N SER A 266 1.87 -18.77 -4.84
CA SER A 266 2.11 -17.37 -5.22
C SER A 266 1.43 -16.96 -6.54
N LEU A 267 0.61 -17.83 -7.15
CA LEU A 267 0.00 -17.57 -8.45
C LEU A 267 -0.99 -16.40 -8.45
N VAL A 268 -1.65 -16.15 -7.33
CA VAL A 268 -2.47 -14.94 -7.16
C VAL A 268 -1.63 -13.90 -6.45
N PRO A 269 -1.24 -12.78 -7.10
CA PRO A 269 -0.60 -11.69 -6.40
C PRO A 269 -1.47 -11.25 -5.21
N PRO A 270 -0.90 -10.96 -4.03
CA PRO A 270 -1.66 -10.50 -2.89
C PRO A 270 -2.51 -9.29 -3.29
N LEU A 271 -3.72 -9.19 -2.73
CA LEU A 271 -4.56 -8.02 -2.92
C LEU A 271 -3.78 -6.78 -2.45
N PRO A 272 -3.84 -5.65 -3.20
CA PRO A 272 -3.18 -4.44 -2.76
C PRO A 272 -3.76 -3.99 -1.43
N ALA A 273 -2.92 -3.54 -0.52
CA ALA A 273 -3.36 -3.01 0.76
C ALA A 273 -4.19 -1.73 0.62
N TRP A 274 -4.00 -0.99 -0.46
CA TRP A 274 -4.75 0.20 -0.85
C TRP A 274 -4.95 0.24 -2.36
N SER A 275 -6.13 0.70 -2.80
CA SER A 275 -6.40 1.12 -4.18
C SER A 275 -7.30 2.35 -4.15
N ALA A 276 -6.90 3.39 -4.86
CA ALA A 276 -7.72 4.59 -5.02
C ALA A 276 -8.92 4.37 -5.94
N ASP A 277 -8.77 3.54 -6.96
CA ASP A 277 -9.84 3.23 -7.92
C ASP A 277 -10.94 2.39 -7.24
N LEU A 278 -12.16 2.96 -7.13
CA LEU A 278 -13.31 2.28 -6.52
C LEU A 278 -14.08 1.39 -7.53
N GLY A 279 -13.72 1.43 -8.83
CA GLY A 279 -14.29 0.61 -9.90
C GLY A 279 -15.71 0.94 -10.31
N ASP A 280 -16.26 2.02 -9.79
CA ASP A 280 -17.59 2.55 -10.08
C ASP A 280 -17.54 3.89 -10.84
N GLY A 281 -16.40 4.22 -11.46
CA GLY A 281 -16.14 5.49 -12.12
C GLY A 281 -15.71 6.60 -11.17
N THR A 282 -15.52 6.29 -9.89
CA THR A 282 -15.00 7.23 -8.90
C THR A 282 -13.67 6.76 -8.32
N PHE A 283 -12.97 7.68 -7.68
CA PHE A 283 -11.77 7.36 -6.90
C PHE A 283 -11.88 7.94 -5.49
N ALA A 284 -11.09 7.38 -4.57
CA ALA A 284 -10.89 7.88 -3.23
C ALA A 284 -9.48 8.46 -3.09
N ASN A 285 -9.38 9.63 -2.47
CA ASN A 285 -8.09 10.18 -2.04
C ASN A 285 -7.65 9.57 -0.70
N PRO A 286 -6.32 9.40 -0.50
CA PRO A 286 -5.22 9.73 -1.42
C PRO A 286 -5.13 8.77 -2.62
N VAL A 287 -4.74 9.27 -3.80
CA VAL A 287 -4.53 8.41 -4.98
C VAL A 287 -3.33 7.48 -4.80
N LEU A 288 -2.35 7.89 -3.99
CA LEU A 288 -1.24 7.05 -3.54
C LEU A 288 -1.14 7.15 -2.01
N TYR A 289 -1.48 6.07 -1.33
CA TYR A 289 -1.33 5.99 0.13
C TYR A 289 0.10 5.56 0.50
N ALA A 290 1.09 6.30 -0.02
CA ALA A 290 2.51 6.07 0.23
C ALA A 290 3.25 7.40 0.16
N ASP A 291 4.43 7.47 0.81
CA ASP A 291 5.26 8.67 0.94
C ASP A 291 5.95 9.04 -0.38
N TYR A 292 5.18 9.62 -1.31
CA TYR A 292 5.68 10.26 -2.52
C TYR A 292 5.61 11.79 -2.35
N SER A 293 6.49 12.29 -1.48
CA SER A 293 6.58 13.70 -1.09
C SER A 293 6.85 14.62 -2.28
N ASP A 294 6.24 15.80 -2.27
CA ASP A 294 6.50 16.87 -3.25
C ASP A 294 6.28 16.41 -4.71
N PRO A 295 5.13 15.81 -5.04
CA PRO A 295 4.90 15.21 -6.35
C PRO A 295 4.88 16.28 -7.45
N ASP A 296 5.52 15.96 -8.57
CA ASP A 296 5.39 16.72 -9.82
C ASP A 296 5.04 15.79 -10.96
N VAL A 297 4.10 16.20 -11.81
CA VAL A 297 3.52 15.38 -12.88
C VAL A 297 3.57 16.11 -14.22
N VAL A 298 3.81 15.34 -15.30
CA VAL A 298 3.75 15.81 -16.68
C VAL A 298 2.98 14.82 -17.54
N ARG A 299 2.17 15.34 -18.46
CA ARG A 299 1.50 14.55 -19.52
C ARG A 299 2.33 14.56 -20.80
N VAL A 300 2.47 13.40 -21.42
CA VAL A 300 3.07 13.23 -22.74
C VAL A 300 2.18 12.30 -23.56
N GLY A 301 1.42 12.85 -24.49
CA GLY A 301 0.38 12.10 -25.20
C GLY A 301 -0.73 11.66 -24.26
N ASP A 302 -0.95 10.35 -24.16
CA ASP A 302 -1.93 9.73 -23.29
C ASP A 302 -1.32 9.22 -21.94
N ASP A 303 -0.02 9.46 -21.75
CA ASP A 303 0.74 9.01 -20.60
C ASP A 303 0.96 10.13 -19.58
N TYR A 304 0.83 9.80 -18.29
CA TYR A 304 1.16 10.66 -17.16
C TYR A 304 2.38 10.11 -16.43
N TRP A 305 3.36 10.98 -16.23
CA TRP A 305 4.61 10.66 -15.56
C TRP A 305 4.78 11.53 -14.33
N MET A 306 5.04 10.89 -13.19
CA MET A 306 5.21 11.58 -11.91
C MET A 306 6.55 11.21 -11.29
N THR A 307 7.19 12.19 -10.65
CA THR A 307 8.35 11.99 -9.77
C THR A 307 8.10 12.62 -8.40
N ALA A 308 8.91 12.28 -7.41
CA ALA A 308 8.79 12.76 -6.05
C ALA A 308 10.15 12.83 -5.36
N SER A 309 10.21 13.53 -4.22
CA SER A 309 11.38 13.53 -3.33
C SER A 309 11.76 12.12 -2.87
N SER A 310 13.04 11.87 -2.74
CA SER A 310 13.57 10.62 -2.20
C SER A 310 14.54 10.83 -1.03
N PHE A 311 14.94 12.06 -0.80
CA PHE A 311 15.92 12.45 0.22
C PHE A 311 17.20 11.59 0.10
N ASN A 312 17.65 10.95 1.18
CA ASN A 312 18.83 10.10 1.18
C ASN A 312 18.58 8.66 0.74
N HIS A 313 17.34 8.27 0.42
CA HIS A 313 17.01 6.90 0.04
C HIS A 313 17.38 6.59 -1.41
N VAL A 314 17.94 5.39 -1.62
CA VAL A 314 18.51 4.94 -2.90
C VAL A 314 17.86 3.62 -3.34
N PRO A 315 17.43 3.51 -4.60
CA PRO A 315 17.48 4.49 -5.68
C PRO A 315 16.57 5.71 -5.43
N GLY A 316 16.99 6.86 -5.96
CA GLY A 316 16.31 8.13 -5.81
C GLY A 316 15.50 8.57 -7.03
N LEU A 317 14.65 9.61 -6.90
CA LEU A 317 13.75 10.10 -7.93
C LEU A 317 12.86 8.99 -8.52
N PRO A 318 11.85 8.51 -7.79
CA PRO A 318 10.94 7.50 -8.30
C PRO A 318 10.22 8.01 -9.56
N ILE A 319 10.02 7.12 -10.53
CA ILE A 319 9.25 7.37 -11.75
C ILE A 319 7.98 6.54 -11.70
N LEU A 320 6.85 7.22 -11.56
CA LEU A 320 5.55 6.59 -11.60
C LEU A 320 4.87 6.90 -12.92
N HIS A 321 4.11 5.94 -13.42
CA HIS A 321 3.37 6.00 -14.67
C HIS A 321 1.88 5.73 -14.44
N SER A 322 1.04 6.47 -15.17
CA SER A 322 -0.41 6.29 -15.20
C SER A 322 -0.98 6.68 -16.56
N HIS A 323 -2.11 6.09 -16.93
CA HIS A 323 -2.91 6.53 -18.08
C HIS A 323 -4.19 7.29 -17.67
N ASP A 324 -4.49 7.39 -16.36
CA ASP A 324 -5.75 7.98 -15.89
C ASP A 324 -5.61 8.84 -14.62
N LEU A 325 -4.41 9.12 -14.14
CA LEU A 325 -4.09 9.90 -12.93
C LEU A 325 -4.52 9.22 -11.61
N VAL A 326 -5.20 8.08 -11.66
CA VAL A 326 -5.71 7.35 -10.49
C VAL A 326 -4.95 6.05 -10.26
N ASN A 327 -4.72 5.30 -11.34
CA ASN A 327 -4.02 4.02 -11.32
C ASN A 327 -2.54 4.25 -11.65
N TRP A 328 -1.69 4.22 -10.63
CA TRP A 328 -0.26 4.50 -10.74
C TRP A 328 0.59 3.26 -10.55
N THR A 329 1.63 3.10 -11.35
CA THR A 329 2.65 2.05 -11.21
C THR A 329 4.03 2.68 -11.05
N LEU A 330 4.82 2.22 -10.08
CA LEU A 330 6.24 2.57 -9.96
C LEU A 330 7.03 1.75 -10.97
N VAL A 331 7.60 2.41 -11.98
CA VAL A 331 8.23 1.74 -13.12
C VAL A 331 9.75 1.86 -13.14
N ASN A 332 10.31 2.90 -12.48
CA ASN A 332 11.75 3.15 -12.51
C ASN A 332 12.16 4.12 -11.39
N HIS A 333 13.46 4.40 -11.31
CA HIS A 333 14.07 5.50 -10.57
C HIS A 333 15.12 6.18 -11.45
N ALA A 334 15.12 7.52 -11.48
CA ALA A 334 16.04 8.27 -12.31
C ALA A 334 17.48 8.33 -11.74
N LEU A 335 17.64 8.09 -10.44
CA LEU A 335 18.95 8.10 -9.78
C LEU A 335 19.25 6.74 -9.13
N PRO A 336 19.97 5.86 -9.80
CA PRO A 336 20.39 4.59 -9.20
C PRO A 336 21.35 4.79 -8.01
N ARG A 337 22.07 5.92 -7.96
CA ARG A 337 22.93 6.34 -6.85
C ARG A 337 22.84 7.84 -6.65
N LEU A 338 23.04 8.32 -5.42
CA LEU A 338 23.14 9.74 -5.11
C LEU A 338 24.57 10.24 -5.25
N VAL A 339 24.72 11.50 -5.63
CA VAL A 339 26.01 12.18 -5.81
C VAL A 339 26.13 13.40 -4.89
N PRO A 340 27.34 13.68 -4.33
CA PRO A 340 28.61 12.94 -4.45
C PRO A 340 28.56 11.56 -3.75
N GLU A 341 29.08 10.53 -4.39
CA GLU A 341 28.98 9.15 -3.89
C GLU A 341 29.60 8.97 -2.51
N GLU A 342 30.75 9.62 -2.25
CA GLU A 342 31.45 9.56 -0.97
C GLU A 342 30.62 10.14 0.18
N VAL A 343 29.76 11.14 -0.09
CA VAL A 343 28.88 11.75 0.90
C VAL A 343 27.70 10.82 1.24
N PHE A 344 27.15 10.16 0.23
CA PHE A 344 25.96 9.32 0.36
C PHE A 344 26.28 7.82 0.51
N SER A 345 27.54 7.46 0.76
CA SER A 345 27.93 6.10 1.17
C SER A 345 27.53 5.77 2.62
N VAL A 346 27.11 6.76 3.38
CA VAL A 346 26.60 6.65 4.77
C VAL A 346 25.24 7.33 4.89
N PRO A 347 24.41 6.96 5.90
CA PRO A 347 23.12 7.59 6.11
C PRO A 347 23.24 9.12 6.32
N ARG A 348 22.46 9.87 5.53
CA ARG A 348 22.41 11.33 5.56
C ARG A 348 20.96 11.77 5.69
N HIS A 349 20.29 11.31 6.74
CA HIS A 349 18.86 11.53 6.97
C HIS A 349 18.42 12.98 6.77
N GLY A 350 17.47 13.19 5.87
CA GLY A 350 16.92 14.48 5.49
C GLY A 350 17.78 15.33 4.55
N ALA A 351 18.93 14.83 4.08
CA ALA A 351 19.71 15.41 2.99
C ALA A 351 19.39 14.72 1.65
N GLY A 352 20.06 15.07 0.58
CA GLY A 352 19.93 14.47 -0.74
C GLY A 352 18.81 15.09 -1.58
N VAL A 353 17.97 14.29 -2.22
CA VAL A 353 17.03 14.72 -3.23
C VAL A 353 15.74 15.27 -2.62
N TRP A 354 15.59 16.58 -2.63
CA TRP A 354 14.36 17.28 -2.23
C TRP A 354 13.44 17.49 -3.43
N ALA A 355 12.40 18.28 -3.31
CA ALA A 355 11.30 18.49 -4.25
C ALA A 355 11.74 18.67 -5.72
N PRO A 356 11.54 17.69 -6.59
CA PRO A 356 11.92 17.76 -8.00
C PRO A 356 10.83 18.44 -8.85
N ALA A 357 11.19 18.72 -10.12
CA ALA A 357 10.25 19.02 -11.18
C ALA A 357 10.56 18.18 -12.42
N ILE A 358 9.53 17.52 -12.96
CA ILE A 358 9.60 16.78 -14.22
C ILE A 358 8.95 17.56 -15.35
N ARG A 359 9.62 17.67 -16.50
CA ARG A 359 9.11 18.32 -17.71
C ARG A 359 9.48 17.48 -18.94
N HIS A 360 8.71 17.64 -20.00
CA HIS A 360 9.02 17.07 -21.30
C HIS A 360 9.28 18.20 -22.31
N HIS A 361 10.48 18.21 -22.89
CA HIS A 361 10.88 19.21 -23.86
C HIS A 361 11.83 18.60 -24.90
N ASP A 362 11.61 18.93 -26.18
CA ASP A 362 12.40 18.47 -27.31
C ASP A 362 12.63 16.95 -27.34
N GLY A 363 11.53 16.18 -27.11
CA GLY A 363 11.54 14.71 -27.15
C GLY A 363 12.27 14.06 -26.00
N ARG A 364 12.52 14.78 -24.91
CA ARG A 364 13.18 14.27 -23.71
C ARG A 364 12.42 14.64 -22.45
N PHE A 365 12.50 13.77 -21.45
CA PHE A 365 12.15 14.08 -20.08
C PHE A 365 13.33 14.73 -19.37
N TRP A 366 13.02 15.74 -18.55
CA TRP A 366 13.96 16.52 -17.78
C TRP A 366 13.50 16.51 -16.33
N ILE A 367 14.35 16.10 -15.40
CA ILE A 367 14.08 16.23 -13.97
C ILE A 367 15.13 17.16 -13.37
N TYR A 368 14.68 18.35 -12.96
CA TYR A 368 15.48 19.22 -12.10
C TYR A 368 15.17 18.90 -10.66
N TYR A 369 16.20 18.68 -9.88
CA TYR A 369 16.04 18.37 -8.48
C TYR A 369 17.10 19.10 -7.64
N PRO A 370 16.78 19.53 -6.42
CA PRO A 370 17.75 20.15 -5.53
C PRO A 370 18.35 19.12 -4.58
N ASP A 371 19.60 19.34 -4.26
CA ASP A 371 20.18 18.95 -2.99
C ASP A 371 20.52 20.25 -2.24
N PRO A 372 19.88 20.56 -1.09
CA PRO A 372 20.03 21.84 -0.43
C PRO A 372 21.44 22.12 0.10
N ASP A 373 22.31 21.11 0.16
CA ASP A 373 23.71 21.24 0.56
C ASP A 373 24.66 21.51 -0.63
N PHE A 374 24.24 21.17 -1.88
CA PHE A 374 25.08 21.27 -3.09
C PHE A 374 24.50 22.20 -4.15
N GLY A 375 23.17 22.22 -4.33
CA GLY A 375 22.50 23.05 -5.32
C GLY A 375 21.46 22.31 -6.17
N ILE A 376 21.18 22.83 -7.35
CA ILE A 376 20.20 22.25 -8.27
C ILE A 376 20.90 21.49 -9.39
N SER A 377 20.53 20.24 -9.55
CA SER A 377 21.00 19.34 -10.61
C SER A 377 19.88 18.99 -11.59
N VAL A 378 20.25 18.51 -12.77
CA VAL A 378 19.33 17.99 -13.79
C VAL A 378 19.79 16.63 -14.28
N THR A 379 18.83 15.74 -14.53
CA THR A 379 19.00 14.48 -15.27
C THR A 379 17.97 14.37 -16.37
N THR A 380 18.25 13.64 -17.45
CA THR A 380 17.38 13.55 -18.62
C THR A 380 17.27 12.12 -19.14
N ALA A 381 16.13 11.78 -19.75
CA ALA A 381 15.92 10.53 -20.46
C ALA A 381 15.06 10.73 -21.72
N VAL A 382 15.23 9.89 -22.73
CA VAL A 382 14.28 9.81 -23.86
C VAL A 382 13.09 8.95 -23.47
N ASP A 383 13.35 7.84 -22.77
CA ASP A 383 12.36 6.93 -22.24
C ASP A 383 12.46 6.94 -20.69
N PRO A 384 11.43 7.37 -19.96
CA PRO A 384 11.49 7.45 -18.50
C PRO A 384 11.57 6.07 -17.83
N THR A 385 11.23 4.99 -18.53
CA THR A 385 11.39 3.60 -18.04
C THR A 385 12.79 3.06 -18.25
N GLY A 386 13.60 3.73 -19.07
CA GLY A 386 14.96 3.35 -19.42
C GLY A 386 16.02 4.02 -18.54
N GLU A 387 17.20 4.17 -19.13
CA GLU A 387 18.36 4.77 -18.48
C GLU A 387 18.28 6.31 -18.49
N TRP A 388 18.55 6.93 -17.35
CA TRP A 388 18.67 8.37 -17.18
C TRP A 388 20.13 8.81 -17.24
N SER A 389 20.36 10.01 -17.75
CA SER A 389 21.72 10.58 -17.84
C SER A 389 22.33 10.78 -16.45
N PRO A 390 23.67 10.73 -16.34
CA PRO A 390 24.32 11.20 -15.12
C PRO A 390 23.89 12.64 -14.78
N PRO A 391 23.68 12.96 -13.48
CA PRO A 391 23.27 14.29 -13.05
C PRO A 391 24.30 15.38 -13.42
N VAL A 392 23.78 16.53 -13.87
CA VAL A 392 24.58 17.74 -14.15
C VAL A 392 24.18 18.81 -13.14
N LEU A 393 25.15 19.36 -12.39
CA LEU A 393 24.93 20.47 -11.45
C LEU A 393 24.74 21.76 -12.23
N VAL A 394 23.50 22.27 -12.30
CA VAL A 394 23.08 23.46 -13.05
C VAL A 394 23.32 24.75 -12.25
N LEU A 395 22.97 24.74 -10.98
CA LEU A 395 23.11 25.87 -10.06
C LEU A 395 23.81 25.40 -8.79
N PRO A 396 25.11 25.61 -8.64
CA PRO A 396 25.79 25.32 -7.38
C PRO A 396 25.38 26.34 -6.31
N GLY A 397 25.22 25.89 -5.07
CA GLY A 397 24.89 26.74 -3.93
C GLY A 397 24.14 26.03 -2.81
N LYS A 398 24.21 26.60 -1.60
CA LYS A 398 23.47 26.07 -0.45
C LYS A 398 22.10 26.71 -0.34
N GLY A 399 21.11 25.91 0.07
CA GLY A 399 19.77 26.36 0.36
C GLY A 399 18.85 26.52 -0.85
N LEU A 400 19.32 26.22 -2.06
CA LEU A 400 18.48 26.21 -3.25
C LEU A 400 17.57 24.98 -3.20
N ILE A 401 16.25 25.19 -3.29
CA ILE A 401 15.25 24.13 -3.25
C ILE A 401 14.15 24.34 -4.31
N ASP A 402 13.39 23.28 -4.60
CA ASP A 402 12.13 23.29 -5.36
C ASP A 402 12.27 23.95 -6.76
N PRO A 403 13.21 23.50 -7.60
CA PRO A 403 13.38 24.06 -8.94
C PRO A 403 12.21 23.70 -9.85
N CYS A 404 11.83 24.62 -10.75
CA CYS A 404 10.91 24.32 -11.84
C CYS A 404 11.32 25.08 -13.11
N PRO A 405 11.71 24.40 -14.20
CA PRO A 405 12.08 25.03 -15.46
C PRO A 405 10.87 25.38 -16.31
N LEU A 406 11.06 26.36 -17.22
CA LEU A 406 10.16 26.71 -18.30
C LEU A 406 10.96 27.05 -19.55
N TRP A 407 10.70 26.34 -20.65
CA TRP A 407 11.13 26.73 -22.00
C TRP A 407 10.05 27.62 -22.55
N ASP A 408 10.42 28.89 -22.79
CA ASP A 408 9.48 29.92 -23.27
C ASP A 408 9.41 29.97 -24.81
N ASP A 409 8.32 30.54 -25.32
CA ASP A 409 8.03 30.64 -26.78
C ASP A 409 9.11 31.42 -27.55
N ASP A 410 9.85 32.32 -26.89
CA ASP A 410 10.94 33.09 -27.47
C ASP A 410 12.30 32.34 -27.50
N GLY A 411 12.31 31.08 -27.03
CA GLY A 411 13.49 30.23 -26.94
C GLY A 411 14.36 30.54 -25.72
N SER A 412 13.90 31.37 -24.80
CA SER A 412 14.54 31.56 -23.50
C SER A 412 14.19 30.41 -22.56
N VAL A 413 15.11 30.07 -21.69
CA VAL A 413 14.90 29.05 -20.64
C VAL A 413 15.00 29.69 -19.26
N TRP A 414 13.96 29.49 -18.49
CA TRP A 414 13.82 30.05 -17.16
C TRP A 414 13.72 28.95 -16.14
N LEU A 415 14.12 29.26 -14.89
CA LEU A 415 13.97 28.38 -13.73
C LEU A 415 13.51 29.21 -12.55
N VAL A 416 12.42 28.82 -11.89
CA VAL A 416 12.09 29.35 -10.57
C VAL A 416 12.58 28.36 -9.51
N HIS A 417 12.93 28.91 -8.34
CA HIS A 417 13.28 28.09 -7.17
C HIS A 417 12.97 28.84 -5.86
N ALA A 418 12.88 28.08 -4.77
CA ALA A 418 12.73 28.59 -3.42
C ALA A 418 14.05 28.45 -2.63
N TRP A 419 13.99 28.78 -1.32
CA TRP A 419 15.14 28.77 -0.42
C TRP A 419 14.84 28.05 0.89
N ALA A 420 15.73 27.19 1.34
CA ALA A 420 15.67 26.50 2.62
C ALA A 420 16.35 27.31 3.71
N ARG A 421 15.60 27.84 4.66
CA ARG A 421 16.14 28.62 5.81
C ARG A 421 17.26 27.86 6.54
N SER A 422 17.15 26.54 6.65
CA SER A 422 18.14 25.72 7.35
C SER A 422 19.53 25.68 6.70
N ARG A 423 19.69 26.22 5.47
CA ARG A 423 20.93 26.27 4.71
C ARG A 423 21.29 27.67 4.20
N ALA A 424 20.29 28.50 3.92
CA ALA A 424 20.46 29.85 3.37
C ALA A 424 20.29 30.96 4.41
N ASP A 425 19.84 30.62 5.64
CA ASP A 425 19.48 31.56 6.73
C ASP A 425 18.22 32.42 6.44
N PHE A 426 17.61 32.26 5.26
CA PHE A 426 16.34 32.88 4.90
C PHE A 426 15.48 31.89 4.05
N ASN A 427 14.20 32.21 3.92
CA ASN A 427 13.23 31.53 3.07
C ASN A 427 12.12 32.49 2.65
N ASN A 428 10.93 31.96 2.24
CA ASN A 428 9.71 32.73 1.97
C ASN A 428 9.80 33.64 0.73
N VAL A 429 10.72 33.34 -0.19
CA VAL A 429 10.89 34.07 -1.46
C VAL A 429 11.05 33.10 -2.64
N ILE A 430 10.51 33.49 -3.80
CA ILE A 430 10.69 32.77 -5.07
C ILE A 430 11.65 33.56 -5.96
N THR A 431 12.72 32.94 -6.40
CA THR A 431 13.75 33.50 -7.28
C THR A 431 13.61 32.96 -8.68
N LEU A 432 13.69 33.82 -9.67
CA LEU A 432 13.73 33.52 -11.09
C LEU A 432 15.18 33.56 -11.60
N ARG A 433 15.60 32.51 -12.26
CA ARG A 433 16.93 32.37 -12.92
C ARG A 433 16.74 32.25 -14.42
N ARG A 434 17.70 32.74 -15.15
CA ARG A 434 17.83 32.47 -16.57
C ARG A 434 18.85 31.33 -16.77
N LEU A 435 18.45 30.32 -17.57
CA LEU A 435 19.35 29.23 -17.94
C LEU A 435 19.89 29.44 -19.37
N THR A 436 20.94 28.74 -19.70
CA THR A 436 21.42 28.51 -21.04
C THR A 436 20.33 27.83 -21.88
N ARG A 437 20.39 27.97 -23.22
CA ARG A 437 19.36 27.40 -24.10
C ARG A 437 19.23 25.90 -24.02
N ASP A 438 20.32 25.21 -23.66
CA ASP A 438 20.35 23.77 -23.45
C ASP A 438 19.84 23.37 -22.05
N GLY A 439 19.51 24.35 -21.19
CA GLY A 439 19.01 24.08 -19.82
C GLY A 439 20.07 23.58 -18.83
N LEU A 440 21.33 23.46 -19.20
CA LEU A 440 22.35 22.76 -18.42
C LEU A 440 23.18 23.66 -17.50
N ALA A 441 23.03 24.99 -17.59
CA ALA A 441 23.78 25.94 -16.76
C ALA A 441 22.99 27.24 -16.54
N ALA A 442 23.37 27.99 -15.49
CA ALA A 442 22.91 29.36 -15.30
C ALA A 442 23.46 30.29 -16.41
N ALA A 443 22.62 31.18 -16.91
CA ALA A 443 22.98 32.24 -17.85
C ALA A 443 22.95 33.64 -17.25
N ASP A 444 22.71 33.75 -15.95
CA ASP A 444 22.71 34.98 -15.13
C ASP A 444 23.66 34.86 -13.93
N GLU A 445 23.99 35.99 -13.30
CA GLU A 445 24.93 36.03 -12.18
C GLU A 445 24.29 35.83 -10.78
N GLY A 446 22.95 35.81 -10.64
CA GLY A 446 22.34 35.73 -9.30
C GLY A 446 20.82 35.59 -9.25
N GLY A 447 20.13 35.77 -10.37
CA GLY A 447 18.67 35.71 -10.44
C GLY A 447 17.97 36.96 -9.86
N VAL A 448 16.64 36.93 -9.90
CA VAL A 448 15.76 37.99 -9.45
C VAL A 448 14.66 37.42 -8.56
N VAL A 449 14.46 37.97 -7.37
CA VAL A 449 13.28 37.67 -6.53
C VAL A 449 12.05 38.23 -7.25
N ILE A 450 11.15 37.35 -7.64
CA ILE A 450 9.90 37.70 -8.35
C ILE A 450 8.68 37.70 -7.42
N ILE A 451 8.74 36.95 -6.31
CA ILE A 451 7.70 36.91 -5.30
C ILE A 451 8.40 36.93 -3.92
N ASP A 452 7.96 37.87 -3.11
CA ASP A 452 8.47 38.09 -1.74
C ASP A 452 7.30 37.85 -0.76
N GLY A 453 7.29 36.72 -0.10
CA GLY A 453 6.24 36.31 0.83
C GLY A 453 6.21 37.17 2.10
N ASP A 454 7.35 37.78 2.49
CA ASP A 454 7.38 38.66 3.65
C ASP A 454 6.61 39.97 3.43
N ARG A 455 6.31 40.31 2.17
CA ARG A 455 5.44 41.42 1.79
C ARG A 455 3.97 41.05 1.63
N LEU A 456 3.63 39.77 1.79
CA LEU A 456 2.27 39.25 1.63
C LEU A 456 1.67 38.98 3.02
N PRO A 457 0.50 39.53 3.35
CA PRO A 457 -0.11 39.32 4.66
C PRO A 457 -0.38 37.86 4.99
N GLY A 458 0.21 37.36 6.08
CA GLY A 458 0.00 35.98 6.57
C GLY A 458 0.86 34.91 5.89
N TYR A 459 1.66 35.26 4.87
CA TYR A 459 2.52 34.26 4.21
C TYR A 459 3.76 33.95 5.07
N SER A 460 4.03 32.68 5.16
CA SER A 460 5.27 32.14 5.73
C SER A 460 5.59 30.85 4.98
N THR A 461 6.88 30.50 4.88
CA THR A 461 7.30 29.27 4.20
C THR A 461 6.70 29.19 2.79
N LEU A 462 6.82 30.25 2.00
CA LEU A 462 6.48 30.24 0.58
C LEU A 462 7.57 29.45 -0.16
N GLU A 463 7.21 28.34 -0.73
CA GLU A 463 8.13 27.37 -1.34
C GLU A 463 7.45 26.59 -2.48
N GLY A 464 8.04 25.50 -3.00
CA GLY A 464 7.44 24.61 -3.97
C GLY A 464 6.96 25.23 -5.28
N PRO A 465 7.62 26.24 -5.87
CA PRO A 465 7.09 26.92 -7.05
C PRO A 465 7.06 25.99 -8.27
N LYS A 466 5.90 25.98 -8.97
CA LYS A 466 5.75 25.38 -10.29
C LYS A 466 5.36 26.46 -11.29
N LEU A 467 6.20 26.66 -12.32
CA LEU A 467 6.06 27.71 -13.32
C LEU A 467 5.39 27.19 -14.58
N TYR A 468 4.31 27.86 -14.98
CA TYR A 468 3.56 27.56 -16.20
C TYR A 468 3.30 28.82 -17.03
N LYS A 469 3.06 28.64 -18.33
CA LYS A 469 2.55 29.67 -19.25
C LYS A 469 1.22 29.25 -19.86
N ARG A 470 0.20 30.10 -19.73
CA ARG A 470 -1.14 29.83 -20.29
C ARG A 470 -1.77 31.10 -20.80
N GLY A 471 -2.27 31.08 -22.04
CA GLY A 471 -2.95 32.26 -22.61
C GLY A 471 -2.11 33.51 -22.68
N GLY A 472 -0.78 33.40 -22.76
CA GLY A 472 0.16 34.52 -22.80
C GLY A 472 0.47 35.15 -21.42
N GLU A 473 -0.01 34.55 -20.34
CA GLU A 473 0.31 34.92 -18.96
C GLU A 473 1.14 33.84 -18.27
N TYR A 474 1.95 34.21 -17.29
CA TYR A 474 2.76 33.34 -16.46
C TYR A 474 2.08 33.09 -15.14
N PHE A 475 2.10 31.83 -14.71
CA PHE A 475 1.52 31.36 -13.46
C PHE A 475 2.58 30.65 -12.64
N VAL A 476 2.76 31.08 -11.39
CA VAL A 476 3.56 30.36 -10.40
C VAL A 476 2.60 29.79 -9.36
N PHE A 477 2.49 28.46 -9.33
CA PHE A 477 1.77 27.73 -8.30
C PHE A 477 2.75 27.52 -7.15
N ALA A 478 2.48 28.06 -5.99
CA ALA A 478 3.37 27.92 -4.83
C ALA A 478 2.57 27.83 -3.53
N PRO A 479 2.80 26.80 -2.71
CA PRO A 479 2.20 26.69 -1.38
C PRO A 479 2.88 27.63 -0.39
N ALA A 480 2.17 27.90 0.71
CA ALA A 480 2.69 28.63 1.86
C ALA A 480 2.06 28.10 3.16
N GLY A 481 2.56 28.50 4.33
CA GLY A 481 2.00 28.16 5.64
C GLY A 481 2.51 26.84 6.23
N GLY A 482 3.40 26.13 5.50
CA GLY A 482 4.03 24.88 5.92
C GLY A 482 3.16 23.64 5.70
N VAL A 483 3.77 22.46 5.79
CA VAL A 483 3.21 21.18 5.34
C VAL A 483 1.99 20.66 6.14
N THR A 484 1.77 21.14 7.36
CA THR A 484 0.67 20.69 8.23
C THR A 484 -0.52 21.65 8.27
N THR A 485 -0.30 22.92 7.94
CA THR A 485 -1.30 24.01 8.10
C THR A 485 -1.36 24.92 6.88
N GLY A 486 -0.66 24.57 5.80
CA GLY A 486 -0.51 25.40 4.62
C GLY A 486 -1.69 25.36 3.67
N TRP A 487 -1.52 26.07 2.58
CA TRP A 487 -2.47 26.22 1.49
C TRP A 487 -1.73 26.37 0.15
N GLN A 488 -2.44 26.13 -0.95
CA GLN A 488 -1.93 26.38 -2.29
C GLN A 488 -2.31 27.78 -2.77
N SER A 489 -1.30 28.58 -3.13
CA SER A 489 -1.47 29.87 -3.81
C SER A 489 -1.09 29.78 -5.28
N VAL A 490 -1.65 30.68 -6.06
CA VAL A 490 -1.25 30.93 -7.46
C VAL A 490 -0.93 32.41 -7.61
N PHE A 491 0.17 32.67 -8.29
CA PHE A 491 0.65 33.99 -8.65
C PHE A 491 0.61 34.15 -10.16
N ARG A 492 0.01 35.25 -10.67
CA ARG A 492 -0.21 35.49 -12.10
C ARG A 492 0.41 36.81 -12.54
N ALA A 493 1.09 36.83 -13.68
CA ALA A 493 1.66 38.03 -14.29
C ALA A 493 1.67 37.92 -15.82
N ARG A 494 1.74 39.08 -16.50
CA ARG A 494 1.92 39.16 -17.95
C ARG A 494 3.38 39.10 -18.38
N ASP A 495 4.28 39.53 -17.51
CA ASP A 495 5.74 39.42 -17.69
C ASP A 495 6.27 38.42 -16.67
N ILE A 496 7.18 37.56 -17.09
CA ILE A 496 7.75 36.50 -16.21
C ILE A 496 8.48 37.08 -14.99
N ARG A 497 8.91 38.34 -15.04
CA ARG A 497 9.53 39.07 -13.92
C ARG A 497 8.50 39.75 -13.02
N GLY A 498 7.21 39.68 -13.36
CA GLY A 498 6.11 40.32 -12.63
C GLY A 498 5.78 41.73 -13.12
N PRO A 499 5.03 42.55 -12.34
CA PRO A 499 4.56 42.21 -10.98
C PRO A 499 3.48 41.11 -10.97
N TYR A 500 3.53 40.22 -9.98
CA TYR A 500 2.61 39.14 -9.79
C TYR A 500 1.43 39.54 -8.89
N GLN A 501 0.22 39.17 -9.30
CA GLN A 501 -0.96 39.16 -8.46
C GLN A 501 -1.09 37.78 -7.80
N SER A 502 -1.59 37.68 -6.58
CA SER A 502 -1.72 36.43 -5.83
C SER A 502 -3.16 36.10 -5.47
N ARG A 503 -3.47 34.80 -5.43
CA ARG A 503 -4.73 34.26 -4.92
C ARG A 503 -4.48 32.91 -4.23
N ILE A 504 -5.08 32.68 -3.05
CA ILE A 504 -5.18 31.35 -2.45
C ILE A 504 -6.30 30.61 -3.20
N VAL A 505 -6.00 29.40 -3.71
CA VAL A 505 -6.88 28.65 -4.60
C VAL A 505 -7.31 27.28 -4.05
N LEU A 506 -6.61 26.81 -3.02
CA LEU A 506 -6.92 25.58 -2.27
C LEU A 506 -6.44 25.73 -0.84
N ASP A 507 -7.26 25.42 0.13
CA ASP A 507 -6.87 25.24 1.54
C ASP A 507 -7.66 24.07 2.16
N GLN A 508 -7.34 23.74 3.41
CA GLN A 508 -8.02 22.63 4.11
C GLN A 508 -9.54 22.82 4.15
N GLY A 509 -10.03 24.03 4.38
CA GLY A 509 -11.44 24.34 4.57
C GLY A 509 -12.09 23.42 5.63
N ARG A 510 -13.19 22.76 5.24
CA ARG A 510 -13.95 21.80 6.07
C ARG A 510 -13.48 20.35 5.90
N SER A 511 -12.52 20.11 4.99
CA SER A 511 -12.04 18.76 4.71
C SER A 511 -11.17 18.19 5.83
N ALA A 512 -11.00 16.87 5.87
CA ALA A 512 -10.05 16.20 6.76
C ALA A 512 -8.60 16.24 6.22
N VAL A 513 -8.37 16.81 5.04
CA VAL A 513 -7.05 16.87 4.39
C VAL A 513 -6.36 18.15 4.83
N ASN A 514 -5.49 18.04 5.83
CA ASN A 514 -4.73 19.17 6.36
C ASN A 514 -3.62 19.61 5.39
N GLY A 515 -3.33 20.89 5.40
CA GLY A 515 -2.18 21.48 4.76
C GLY A 515 -1.92 21.03 3.33
N PRO A 516 -2.87 21.18 2.37
CA PRO A 516 -2.60 20.83 0.99
C PRO A 516 -1.38 21.60 0.50
N HIS A 517 -0.32 20.87 0.16
CA HIS A 517 1.00 21.46 -0.01
C HIS A 517 1.70 20.85 -1.20
N GLN A 518 2.44 21.66 -1.89
CA GLN A 518 3.38 21.31 -2.97
C GLN A 518 2.83 20.30 -3.97
N GLY A 519 2.50 20.78 -5.17
CA GLY A 519 1.88 19.96 -6.18
C GLY A 519 2.01 20.55 -7.59
N ALA A 520 1.37 19.89 -8.54
CA ALA A 520 1.45 20.23 -9.95
C ALA A 520 0.08 20.23 -10.63
N TRP A 521 -0.13 21.20 -11.52
CA TRP A 521 -1.22 21.21 -12.47
C TRP A 521 -0.89 20.31 -13.66
N VAL A 522 -1.87 19.53 -14.10
CA VAL A 522 -1.83 18.69 -15.29
C VAL A 522 -3.18 18.71 -16.00
N ASP A 523 -3.16 18.72 -17.33
CA ASP A 523 -4.34 18.66 -18.19
C ASP A 523 -4.58 17.23 -18.71
N THR A 524 -5.77 17.01 -19.29
CA THR A 524 -6.11 15.78 -20.00
C THR A 524 -6.30 16.04 -21.49
N PRO A 525 -6.21 15.00 -22.36
CA PRO A 525 -6.48 15.13 -23.79
C PRO A 525 -7.88 15.66 -24.12
N VAL A 526 -8.83 15.49 -23.21
CA VAL A 526 -10.23 15.97 -23.36
C VAL A 526 -10.45 17.37 -22.78
N GLY A 527 -9.40 18.03 -22.27
CA GLY A 527 -9.44 19.41 -21.78
C GLY A 527 -9.93 19.57 -20.34
N GLU A 528 -9.91 18.52 -19.54
CA GLU A 528 -10.06 18.63 -18.09
C GLU A 528 -8.72 19.01 -17.46
N ASP A 529 -8.77 19.79 -16.39
CA ASP A 529 -7.63 20.19 -15.58
C ASP A 529 -7.67 19.49 -14.23
N TRP A 530 -6.53 19.03 -13.74
CA TRP A 530 -6.35 18.34 -12.47
C TRP A 530 -5.14 18.89 -11.73
N PHE A 531 -5.15 18.71 -10.39
CA PHE A 531 -4.05 19.14 -9.54
C PHE A 531 -3.64 18.00 -8.61
N VAL A 532 -2.37 17.67 -8.61
CA VAL A 532 -1.77 16.67 -7.70
C VAL A 532 -1.09 17.43 -6.58
N HIS A 533 -1.27 17.02 -5.32
CA HIS A 533 -0.58 17.57 -4.17
C HIS A 533 -0.38 16.50 -3.10
N PHE A 534 0.33 16.82 -2.01
CA PHE A 534 0.43 15.90 -0.89
C PHE A 534 -0.28 16.40 0.39
N GLN A 535 -0.58 15.45 1.27
CA GLN A 535 -0.96 15.65 2.67
C GLN A 535 0.08 14.99 3.57
N ASP A 536 0.57 15.69 4.61
CA ASP A 536 1.41 15.09 5.65
C ASP A 536 0.55 14.26 6.61
N LYS A 537 0.78 12.96 6.64
CA LYS A 537 0.10 11.98 7.51
C LYS A 537 1.04 11.34 8.54
N SER A 538 1.95 12.12 9.10
CA SER A 538 2.84 11.68 10.19
C SER A 538 3.62 10.40 9.83
N ALA A 539 3.40 9.29 10.53
CA ALA A 539 4.12 8.03 10.30
C ALA A 539 4.02 7.50 8.85
N HIS A 540 2.94 7.77 8.14
CA HIS A 540 2.79 7.38 6.73
C HIS A 540 3.55 8.29 5.76
N GLY A 541 4.09 9.42 6.25
CA GLY A 541 4.73 10.43 5.42
C GLY A 541 3.72 11.25 4.62
N ARG A 542 4.11 11.66 3.42
CA ARG A 542 3.38 12.58 2.57
C ARG A 542 2.66 11.83 1.46
N VAL A 543 1.37 11.55 1.70
CA VAL A 543 0.49 10.82 0.77
C VAL A 543 -0.05 11.73 -0.32
N VAL A 544 -0.26 11.20 -1.53
CA VAL A 544 -0.59 11.99 -2.72
C VAL A 544 -2.09 12.03 -2.96
N HIS A 545 -2.61 13.24 -3.17
CA HIS A 545 -4.01 13.52 -3.51
C HIS A 545 -4.15 14.00 -4.95
N LEU A 546 -5.29 13.73 -5.56
CA LEU A 546 -5.70 14.23 -6.86
C LEU A 546 -6.96 15.08 -6.70
N GLU A 547 -6.89 16.34 -7.14
CA GLU A 547 -8.00 17.28 -7.04
C GLU A 547 -8.52 17.65 -8.45
N PRO A 548 -9.86 17.74 -8.63
CA PRO A 548 -10.40 18.39 -9.82
C PRO A 548 -9.98 19.86 -9.82
N MET A 549 -9.65 20.39 -11.00
CA MET A 549 -9.32 21.79 -11.16
C MET A 549 -10.12 22.39 -12.29
N ARG A 550 -10.49 23.64 -12.17
CA ARG A 550 -11.14 24.41 -13.24
C ARG A 550 -10.61 25.83 -13.30
N TRP A 551 -10.58 26.42 -14.47
CA TRP A 551 -10.30 27.85 -14.61
C TRP A 551 -11.60 28.64 -14.56
N SER A 552 -11.64 29.65 -13.71
CA SER A 552 -12.78 30.58 -13.60
C SER A 552 -12.78 31.61 -14.75
N GLU A 553 -13.88 32.32 -14.95
CA GLU A 553 -14.04 33.33 -16.01
C GLU A 553 -13.01 34.46 -15.89
N ASP A 554 -12.56 34.80 -14.70
CA ASP A 554 -11.52 35.82 -14.46
C ASP A 554 -10.08 35.25 -14.61
N GLY A 555 -9.94 34.01 -15.11
CA GLY A 555 -8.69 33.35 -15.46
C GLY A 555 -7.86 32.85 -14.27
N TRP A 556 -8.46 32.66 -13.09
CA TRP A 556 -7.81 32.02 -11.97
C TRP A 556 -8.22 30.54 -11.86
N PRO A 557 -7.32 29.66 -11.41
CA PRO A 557 -7.70 28.29 -11.11
C PRO A 557 -8.47 28.23 -9.79
N VAL A 558 -9.39 27.26 -9.72
CA VAL A 558 -10.06 26.79 -8.48
C VAL A 558 -9.76 25.31 -8.40
N ILE A 559 -9.10 24.89 -7.31
CA ILE A 559 -8.62 23.53 -7.10
C ILE A 559 -9.49 22.87 -6.04
N GLY A 560 -9.92 21.61 -6.29
CA GLY A 560 -10.83 20.89 -5.38
C GLY A 560 -12.29 21.33 -5.53
N TRP A 561 -13.07 21.13 -4.48
CA TRP A 561 -14.47 21.52 -4.40
C TRP A 561 -14.61 22.92 -3.76
N ASP A 562 -15.28 23.86 -4.45
CA ASP A 562 -15.55 25.21 -3.95
C ASP A 562 -17.04 25.31 -3.57
N PRO A 563 -17.41 24.97 -2.32
CA PRO A 563 -18.80 24.93 -1.88
C PRO A 563 -19.42 26.33 -1.68
N ASP A 564 -18.59 27.33 -1.47
CA ASP A 564 -19.02 28.70 -1.17
C ASP A 564 -18.99 29.62 -2.40
N GLY A 565 -18.44 29.13 -3.55
CA GLY A 565 -18.31 29.90 -4.78
C GLY A 565 -17.37 31.12 -4.68
N ASN A 566 -16.42 31.07 -3.72
CA ASN A 566 -15.51 32.19 -3.44
C ASN A 566 -14.17 32.11 -4.19
N GLY A 567 -13.98 31.08 -5.02
CA GLY A 567 -12.77 30.86 -5.81
C GLY A 567 -11.64 30.17 -5.04
N ARG A 568 -11.91 29.66 -3.82
CA ARG A 568 -11.00 28.87 -2.99
C ARG A 568 -11.63 27.49 -2.79
N GLY A 569 -10.97 26.46 -3.29
CA GLY A 569 -11.46 25.09 -3.13
C GLY A 569 -10.98 24.43 -1.86
N GLU A 570 -11.63 23.31 -1.54
CA GLU A 570 -11.30 22.38 -0.46
C GLU A 570 -10.96 21.02 -1.06
N PRO A 571 -10.01 20.24 -0.48
CA PRO A 571 -9.68 18.89 -0.97
C PRO A 571 -10.89 17.95 -0.97
N VAL A 572 -10.97 17.10 -1.99
CA VAL A 572 -12.02 16.07 -2.09
C VAL A 572 -11.51 14.73 -1.54
N THR A 573 -12.35 14.02 -0.79
CA THR A 573 -12.03 12.67 -0.30
C THR A 573 -12.45 11.56 -1.27
N ARG A 574 -13.45 11.86 -2.11
CA ARG A 574 -13.95 11.00 -3.19
C ARG A 574 -14.45 11.89 -4.34
N TRP A 575 -14.13 11.50 -5.58
CA TRP A 575 -14.57 12.22 -6.77
C TRP A 575 -14.74 11.29 -7.95
N ARG A 576 -15.36 11.77 -9.05
CA ARG A 576 -15.37 11.07 -10.33
C ARG A 576 -13.94 11.00 -10.89
N LYS A 577 -13.58 9.91 -11.54
CA LYS A 577 -12.32 9.79 -12.27
C LYS A 577 -12.24 10.82 -13.41
N PRO A 578 -11.02 11.20 -13.87
CA PRO A 578 -10.86 11.92 -15.12
C PRO A 578 -11.61 11.23 -16.27
N THR A 579 -12.14 12.02 -17.21
CA THR A 579 -12.85 11.49 -18.38
C THR A 579 -11.84 10.95 -19.39
N LEU A 580 -11.29 9.78 -19.09
CA LEU A 580 -10.26 9.07 -19.83
C LEU A 580 -10.71 7.61 -20.03
N PRO A 581 -10.11 6.87 -21.00
CA PRO A 581 -10.39 5.45 -21.15
C PRO A 581 -10.17 4.68 -19.84
N SER A 582 -11.06 3.74 -19.53
CA SER A 582 -10.96 2.90 -18.33
C SER A 582 -9.64 2.12 -18.36
N GLN A 583 -8.96 2.10 -17.23
CA GLN A 583 -7.71 1.37 -17.01
C GLN A 583 -7.89 0.23 -16.01
N PRO A 584 -7.12 -0.86 -16.14
CA PRO A 584 -7.00 -1.85 -15.08
C PRO A 584 -6.53 -1.19 -13.78
N MET A 585 -7.00 -1.72 -12.64
CA MET A 585 -6.53 -1.27 -11.34
C MET A 585 -5.02 -1.51 -11.22
N ALA A 586 -4.26 -0.46 -10.97
CA ALA A 586 -2.82 -0.52 -10.76
C ALA A 586 -2.42 0.24 -9.50
N VAL A 587 -1.40 -0.28 -8.80
CA VAL A 587 -0.78 0.33 -7.61
C VAL A 587 0.72 0.10 -7.66
N PRO A 588 1.54 0.93 -6.99
CA PRO A 588 2.95 0.63 -6.82
C PRO A 588 3.15 -0.73 -6.13
N PRO A 589 4.14 -1.52 -6.54
CA PRO A 589 4.43 -2.81 -5.91
C PRO A 589 4.80 -2.63 -4.44
N SER A 590 4.41 -3.59 -3.59
CA SER A 590 4.73 -3.59 -2.16
C SER A 590 5.14 -4.97 -1.62
N SER A 591 4.92 -6.03 -2.40
CA SER A 591 5.35 -7.40 -2.09
C SER A 591 6.49 -7.81 -3.02
N ASP A 592 7.28 -8.81 -2.61
CA ASP A 592 8.34 -9.39 -3.41
C ASP A 592 8.51 -10.87 -3.07
N GLU A 593 8.50 -11.74 -4.08
CA GLU A 593 8.74 -13.18 -3.93
C GLU A 593 10.21 -13.53 -4.18
N PHE A 594 11.04 -12.52 -4.47
CA PHE A 594 12.49 -12.64 -4.76
C PHE A 594 12.83 -13.69 -5.84
N ASP A 595 11.95 -13.83 -6.83
CA ASP A 595 12.05 -14.78 -7.94
C ASP A 595 12.76 -14.21 -9.18
N THR A 596 13.25 -12.97 -9.09
CA THR A 596 13.99 -12.27 -10.14
C THR A 596 15.44 -12.01 -9.71
N GLU A 597 16.32 -11.74 -10.69
CA GLU A 597 17.74 -11.42 -10.42
C GLU A 597 17.97 -9.98 -9.93
N ARG A 598 16.91 -9.15 -9.83
CA ARG A 598 16.98 -7.75 -9.41
C ARG A 598 15.91 -7.47 -8.36
N LEU A 599 16.23 -6.61 -7.41
CA LEU A 599 15.25 -6.08 -6.45
C LEU A 599 14.15 -5.34 -7.20
N GLY A 600 12.90 -5.53 -6.76
CA GLY A 600 11.76 -4.77 -7.24
C GLY A 600 11.93 -3.27 -7.00
N PRO A 601 11.28 -2.40 -7.79
CA PRO A 601 11.45 -0.94 -7.71
C PRO A 601 10.94 -0.34 -6.38
N GLN A 602 10.14 -1.06 -5.61
CA GLN A 602 9.66 -0.63 -4.29
C GLN A 602 10.77 -0.52 -3.23
N TRP A 603 11.90 -1.20 -3.42
CA TRP A 603 12.96 -1.28 -2.44
C TRP A 603 13.90 -0.07 -2.49
N GLN A 604 14.27 0.41 -1.33
CA GLN A 604 15.22 1.51 -1.16
C GLN A 604 16.18 1.23 0.00
N TRP A 605 17.45 1.53 -0.20
CA TRP A 605 18.49 1.55 0.84
C TRP A 605 18.55 2.92 1.51
N VAL A 606 19.11 2.98 2.72
CA VAL A 606 19.23 4.23 3.50
C VAL A 606 20.42 5.09 3.01
N ALA A 607 21.33 4.51 2.25
CA ALA A 607 22.47 5.18 1.62
C ALA A 607 22.80 4.50 0.29
N ASN A 608 23.78 5.00 -0.45
CA ASN A 608 24.26 4.34 -1.66
C ASN A 608 24.65 2.89 -1.37
N PRO A 609 24.01 1.91 -2.02
CA PRO A 609 24.24 0.51 -1.72
C PRO A 609 25.62 0.02 -2.17
N ASP A 610 26.14 -0.96 -1.42
CA ASP A 610 27.28 -1.77 -1.79
C ASP A 610 26.76 -3.15 -2.23
N GLU A 611 27.16 -3.63 -3.41
CA GLU A 611 26.72 -4.93 -3.96
C GLU A 611 27.04 -6.13 -3.04
N ARG A 612 27.93 -5.94 -2.08
CA ARG A 612 28.28 -6.94 -1.06
C ARG A 612 27.24 -7.05 0.07
N TRP A 613 26.19 -6.26 0.07
CA TRP A 613 25.16 -6.31 1.12
C TRP A 613 24.11 -7.36 0.88
N TRP A 614 23.86 -7.75 -0.39
CA TRP A 614 22.81 -8.72 -0.73
C TRP A 614 23.14 -9.56 -1.97
N SER A 615 22.36 -10.63 -2.18
CA SER A 615 22.32 -11.42 -3.41
C SER A 615 20.91 -11.98 -3.63
N LEU A 616 20.48 -12.01 -4.90
CA LEU A 616 19.26 -12.69 -5.36
C LEU A 616 19.57 -13.95 -6.19
N THR A 617 20.85 -14.24 -6.39
CA THR A 617 21.31 -15.34 -7.25
C THR A 617 22.02 -16.46 -6.49
N GLU A 618 22.58 -16.19 -5.31
CA GLU A 618 23.25 -17.24 -4.51
C GLU A 618 22.29 -18.27 -3.95
N VAL A 619 21.05 -17.83 -3.57
CA VAL A 619 19.95 -18.71 -3.16
C VAL A 619 18.76 -18.38 -4.06
N PRO A 620 18.54 -19.11 -5.15
CA PRO A 620 17.46 -18.83 -6.08
C PRO A 620 16.10 -18.83 -5.38
N GLY A 621 15.29 -17.77 -5.63
CA GLY A 621 14.00 -17.57 -5.00
C GLY A 621 14.07 -17.05 -3.56
N SER A 622 15.18 -16.42 -3.19
CA SER A 622 15.36 -15.78 -1.88
C SER A 622 16.25 -14.55 -1.98
N LEU A 623 15.97 -13.55 -1.14
CA LEU A 623 16.86 -12.45 -0.88
C LEU A 623 17.85 -12.86 0.21
N ARG A 624 19.14 -12.96 -0.12
CA ARG A 624 20.20 -13.11 0.84
C ARG A 624 20.73 -11.74 1.29
N LEU A 625 20.72 -11.46 2.59
CA LEU A 625 21.38 -10.31 3.19
C LEU A 625 22.65 -10.76 3.91
N TYR A 626 23.78 -10.13 3.60
CA TYR A 626 25.04 -10.35 4.33
C TYR A 626 25.09 -9.46 5.56
N THR A 627 25.33 -10.05 6.72
CA THR A 627 25.36 -9.34 7.99
C THR A 627 26.47 -8.27 8.02
N GLN A 628 26.07 -6.99 8.08
CA GLN A 628 26.99 -5.86 8.11
C GLN A 628 27.30 -5.42 9.54
N PRO A 629 28.58 -5.11 9.87
CA PRO A 629 28.89 -4.55 11.18
C PRO A 629 28.27 -3.15 11.33
N LEU A 630 27.86 -2.82 12.56
CA LEU A 630 27.52 -1.44 12.86
C LEU A 630 28.74 -0.55 12.64
N PRO A 631 28.53 0.68 12.09
CA PRO A 631 29.60 1.66 12.02
C PRO A 631 30.21 1.95 13.39
N ASP A 632 31.51 2.30 13.42
CA ASP A 632 32.21 2.65 14.66
C ASP A 632 31.48 3.82 15.38
N GLY A 633 31.16 3.61 16.64
CA GLY A 633 30.45 4.59 17.46
C GLY A 633 28.93 4.65 17.22
N ALA A 634 28.37 3.82 16.34
CA ALA A 634 26.93 3.73 16.16
C ALA A 634 26.25 3.10 17.38
N ALA A 635 25.25 3.80 17.95
CA ALA A 635 24.47 3.32 19.08
C ALA A 635 23.30 2.39 18.66
N ASN A 636 22.81 2.54 17.41
CA ASN A 636 21.55 1.93 16.97
C ASN A 636 21.50 1.82 15.43
N LEU A 637 20.37 1.35 14.88
CA LEU A 637 20.18 1.15 13.43
C LEU A 637 20.05 2.45 12.63
N TRP A 638 19.87 3.62 13.25
CA TRP A 638 19.78 4.92 12.55
C TRP A 638 21.06 5.21 11.75
N SER A 639 22.18 4.72 12.20
CA SER A 639 23.48 4.91 11.52
C SER A 639 23.81 3.81 10.50
N VAL A 640 22.91 2.83 10.27
CA VAL A 640 23.18 1.67 9.40
C VAL A 640 22.70 1.95 7.99
N ALA A 641 23.59 1.84 7.01
CA ALA A 641 23.29 2.08 5.60
C ALA A 641 22.54 0.91 4.93
N SER A 642 22.80 -0.32 5.37
CA SER A 642 22.34 -1.57 4.76
C SER A 642 20.92 -2.02 5.22
N LEU A 643 20.06 -1.08 5.57
CA LEU A 643 18.64 -1.35 5.77
C LEU A 643 17.93 -1.31 4.42
N LEU A 644 17.19 -2.36 4.07
CA LEU A 644 16.39 -2.45 2.86
C LEU A 644 14.92 -2.23 3.20
N LEU A 645 14.38 -1.10 2.74
CA LEU A 645 13.12 -0.54 3.23
C LEU A 645 12.15 -0.25 2.09
N LEU A 646 10.86 -0.28 2.37
CA LEU A 646 9.80 0.21 1.49
C LEU A 646 8.85 1.18 2.20
N LYS A 647 8.11 1.95 1.43
CA LYS A 647 7.09 2.90 1.91
C LYS A 647 5.84 2.13 2.38
N PRO A 648 5.21 2.49 3.53
CA PRO A 648 3.90 1.97 3.90
C PRO A 648 2.89 2.20 2.78
N PRO A 649 2.22 1.15 2.25
CA PRO A 649 1.38 1.28 1.06
C PRO A 649 -0.09 1.58 1.35
N ALA A 650 -0.50 1.67 2.63
CA ALA A 650 -1.88 1.88 3.06
C ALA A 650 -1.96 2.43 4.48
N GLU A 651 -3.15 2.87 4.91
CA GLU A 651 -3.41 3.28 6.30
C GLU A 651 -3.34 2.11 7.27
N ALA A 652 -3.79 0.94 6.83
CA ALA A 652 -3.73 -0.30 7.60
C ALA A 652 -3.32 -1.45 6.68
N PHE A 653 -2.32 -2.21 7.08
CA PHE A 653 -1.80 -3.35 6.33
C PHE A 653 -1.02 -4.29 7.25
N GLN A 654 -0.78 -5.51 6.80
CA GLN A 654 0.16 -6.42 7.44
C GLN A 654 1.31 -6.74 6.51
N VAL A 655 2.47 -6.93 7.10
CA VAL A 655 3.68 -7.44 6.44
C VAL A 655 4.05 -8.77 7.05
N THR A 656 4.37 -9.73 6.21
CA THR A 656 4.94 -11.02 6.64
C THR A 656 6.18 -11.33 5.80
N THR A 657 7.13 -12.04 6.39
CA THR A 657 8.32 -12.57 5.71
C THR A 657 8.79 -13.84 6.39
N GLU A 658 9.22 -14.84 5.60
CA GLU A 658 9.91 -16.01 6.13
C GLU A 658 11.41 -15.76 6.07
N MET A 659 12.12 -15.98 7.19
CA MET A 659 13.55 -15.72 7.29
C MET A 659 14.28 -16.93 7.90
N THR A 660 15.34 -17.37 7.23
CA THR A 660 16.35 -18.29 7.78
C THR A 660 17.58 -17.50 8.16
N PHE A 661 17.95 -17.51 9.44
CA PHE A 661 19.15 -16.86 9.96
C PHE A 661 19.75 -17.67 11.09
N THR A 662 21.02 -18.03 10.95
CA THR A 662 21.75 -18.83 11.94
C THR A 662 22.96 -18.03 12.44
N PRO A 663 22.78 -17.10 13.39
CA PRO A 663 23.88 -16.29 13.93
C PRO A 663 24.80 -17.14 14.82
N GLU A 664 26.11 -16.94 14.67
CA GLU A 664 27.12 -17.66 15.44
C GLU A 664 27.76 -16.80 16.55
N ARG A 665 27.80 -15.48 16.34
CA ARG A 665 28.48 -14.56 17.27
C ARG A 665 27.48 -13.65 18.01
N PRO A 666 27.73 -13.34 19.28
CA PRO A 666 26.89 -12.41 20.03
C PRO A 666 26.77 -11.04 19.32
N GLY A 667 25.53 -10.55 19.19
CA GLY A 667 25.18 -9.29 18.54
C GLY A 667 24.91 -9.38 17.05
N GLU A 668 25.04 -10.56 16.42
CA GLU A 668 24.53 -10.82 15.07
C GLU A 668 23.00 -10.92 15.15
N ARG A 669 22.32 -10.17 14.28
CA ARG A 669 20.87 -10.03 14.28
C ARG A 669 20.31 -9.73 12.90
N ALA A 670 19.13 -10.26 12.60
CA ALA A 670 18.39 -9.99 11.38
C ALA A 670 16.89 -10.00 11.66
N GLY A 671 16.12 -9.25 10.90
CA GLY A 671 14.67 -9.22 11.13
C GLY A 671 13.91 -8.24 10.28
N LEU A 672 12.62 -8.14 10.61
CA LEU A 672 11.62 -7.25 10.05
C LEU A 672 11.56 -5.98 10.91
N VAL A 673 11.75 -4.80 10.31
CA VAL A 673 11.87 -3.52 11.00
C VAL A 673 10.78 -2.54 10.55
N VAL A 674 10.21 -1.80 11.50
CA VAL A 674 9.49 -0.54 11.29
C VAL A 674 10.45 0.58 11.66
N PHE A 675 10.88 1.38 10.68
CA PHE A 675 12.01 2.29 10.79
C PHE A 675 11.61 3.76 10.60
N GLY A 676 11.93 4.58 11.57
CA GLY A 676 11.80 6.02 11.59
C GLY A 676 12.71 6.61 12.66
N ALA A 677 12.48 7.83 13.10
CA ALA A 677 13.23 8.44 14.21
C ALA A 677 13.06 7.66 15.53
N ASP A 678 11.93 6.99 15.71
CA ASP A 678 11.79 5.83 16.57
C ASP A 678 11.67 4.60 15.68
N TYR A 679 12.20 3.45 16.12
CA TYR A 679 12.03 2.21 15.39
C TYR A 679 11.77 1.02 16.32
N ALA A 680 11.15 -0.01 15.74
CA ALA A 680 11.00 -1.31 16.38
C ALA A 680 11.29 -2.43 15.37
N TRP A 681 11.87 -3.54 15.82
CA TRP A 681 12.11 -4.69 14.97
C TRP A 681 11.88 -6.00 15.70
N VAL A 682 11.38 -6.98 14.98
CA VAL A 682 11.21 -8.37 15.41
C VAL A 682 12.11 -9.25 14.55
N GLY A 683 12.83 -10.19 15.15
CA GLY A 683 13.74 -11.04 14.40
C GLY A 683 14.58 -11.94 15.26
N VAL A 684 15.60 -12.54 14.67
CA VAL A 684 16.52 -13.48 15.33
C VAL A 684 17.81 -12.76 15.71
N GLU A 685 18.28 -13.00 16.92
CA GLU A 685 19.56 -12.48 17.44
C GLU A 685 20.34 -13.59 18.17
N HIS A 686 21.66 -13.54 18.07
CA HIS A 686 22.53 -14.30 18.96
C HIS A 686 22.76 -13.52 20.26
N SER A 687 22.09 -13.93 21.32
CA SER A 687 22.26 -13.40 22.68
C SER A 687 23.36 -14.17 23.42
N ARG A 688 23.65 -13.78 24.66
CA ARG A 688 24.50 -14.55 25.56
C ARG A 688 23.94 -15.94 25.89
N ALA A 689 22.64 -16.12 25.72
CA ALA A 689 21.94 -17.40 25.94
C ALA A 689 21.84 -18.26 24.66
N GLY A 690 22.47 -17.83 23.54
CA GLY A 690 22.37 -18.43 22.23
C GLY A 690 21.33 -17.75 21.32
N ARG A 691 20.84 -18.47 20.32
CA ARG A 691 19.86 -18.01 19.32
C ARG A 691 18.50 -17.76 19.97
N VAL A 692 17.97 -16.57 19.83
CA VAL A 692 16.65 -16.17 20.36
C VAL A 692 15.88 -15.33 19.33
N VAL A 693 14.56 -15.36 19.39
CA VAL A 693 13.71 -14.35 18.75
C VAL A 693 13.54 -13.21 19.74
N VAL A 694 13.70 -11.97 19.26
CA VAL A 694 13.54 -10.76 20.07
C VAL A 694 12.61 -9.77 19.39
N LEU A 695 11.89 -9.00 20.21
CA LEU A 695 11.31 -7.72 19.83
C LEU A 695 12.13 -6.63 20.54
N LYS A 696 12.68 -5.69 19.78
CA LYS A 696 13.40 -4.53 20.33
C LYS A 696 12.79 -3.22 19.81
N THR A 697 12.92 -2.19 20.61
CA THR A 697 12.55 -0.82 20.29
C THR A 697 13.72 0.13 20.54
N CYS A 698 13.77 1.21 19.77
CA CYS A 698 14.66 2.33 20.00
C CYS A 698 13.85 3.61 19.88
N VAL A 699 13.79 4.38 20.94
CA VAL A 699 13.17 5.72 20.99
C VAL A 699 14.26 6.76 20.85
N ASP A 700 13.97 7.85 20.12
CA ASP A 700 14.93 8.91 19.80
C ASP A 700 16.24 8.35 19.18
N ALA A 701 16.08 7.42 18.23
CA ALA A 701 17.24 6.82 17.53
C ALA A 701 18.05 7.87 16.78
N ASP A 702 17.41 8.91 16.26
CA ASP A 702 18.03 10.06 15.60
C ASP A 702 18.85 10.98 16.55
N ASP A 703 18.65 10.85 17.89
CA ASP A 703 19.42 11.54 18.93
C ASP A 703 20.27 10.56 19.78
N GLY A 704 20.61 9.40 19.22
CA GLY A 704 21.49 8.42 19.87
C GLY A 704 20.83 7.52 20.91
N GLY A 705 19.51 7.35 20.85
CA GLY A 705 18.76 6.42 21.71
C GLY A 705 19.29 5.00 21.63
N GLU A 706 19.19 4.24 22.71
CA GLU A 706 19.64 2.86 22.82
C GLU A 706 18.50 1.86 22.59
N GLU A 707 18.80 0.73 21.95
CA GLU A 707 17.87 -0.39 21.80
C GLU A 707 17.47 -0.99 23.16
N ARG A 708 16.16 -1.23 23.34
CA ARG A 708 15.59 -1.91 24.50
C ARG A 708 14.91 -3.21 24.09
N VAL A 709 15.20 -4.29 24.79
CA VAL A 709 14.49 -5.56 24.61
C VAL A 709 13.09 -5.44 25.23
N VAL A 710 12.07 -5.68 24.41
CA VAL A 710 10.65 -5.72 24.82
C VAL A 710 10.24 -7.15 25.16
N ALA A 711 10.62 -8.10 24.29
CA ALA A 711 10.30 -9.52 24.47
C ALA A 711 11.45 -10.38 23.94
N THR A 712 11.56 -11.57 24.53
CA THR A 712 12.48 -12.63 24.10
C THR A 712 11.73 -13.96 24.11
N LEU A 713 11.82 -14.69 23.00
CA LEU A 713 11.24 -16.02 22.83
C LEU A 713 12.34 -17.01 22.45
N PRO A 714 12.21 -18.29 22.82
CA PRO A 714 13.09 -19.33 22.31
C PRO A 714 13.02 -19.37 20.77
N ALA A 715 14.15 -19.45 20.09
CA ALA A 715 14.22 -19.62 18.64
C ALA A 715 14.62 -21.07 18.32
N PRO A 716 13.69 -21.93 17.84
CA PRO A 716 14.05 -23.26 17.35
C PRO A 716 14.96 -23.15 16.11
N GLU A 717 15.62 -24.24 15.75
CA GLU A 717 16.35 -24.32 14.48
C GLU A 717 15.36 -24.22 13.30
N GLY A 718 15.83 -23.64 12.18
CA GLY A 718 15.05 -23.50 10.96
C GLY A 718 14.49 -22.10 10.71
N PRO A 719 13.58 -21.94 9.75
CA PRO A 719 12.99 -20.66 9.38
C PRO A 719 12.07 -20.11 10.47
N VAL A 720 11.91 -18.80 10.47
CA VAL A 720 11.00 -18.06 11.34
C VAL A 720 10.18 -17.10 10.49
N ASP A 721 8.85 -17.18 10.61
CA ASP A 721 7.98 -16.19 10.00
C ASP A 721 7.81 -15.01 10.94
N LEU A 722 8.04 -13.83 10.41
CA LEU A 722 7.93 -12.56 11.10
C LEU A 722 6.72 -11.78 10.56
N ARG A 723 5.99 -11.11 11.46
CA ARG A 723 4.83 -10.30 11.10
C ARG A 723 4.87 -8.93 11.76
N VAL A 724 4.48 -7.91 10.99
CA VAL A 724 4.10 -6.59 11.48
C VAL A 724 2.66 -6.31 11.02
N GLU A 725 1.77 -5.98 11.94
CA GLU A 725 0.47 -5.37 11.65
C GLU A 725 0.59 -3.87 11.86
N TRP A 726 0.44 -3.11 10.79
CA TRP A 726 0.39 -1.65 10.81
C TRP A 726 -1.06 -1.20 10.79
N ARG A 727 -1.47 -0.39 11.77
CA ARG A 727 -2.83 0.09 11.98
C ARG A 727 -2.89 1.61 11.85
N PRO A 728 -4.10 2.22 11.70
CA PRO A 728 -4.26 3.67 11.63
C PRO A 728 -3.51 4.37 12.76
N GLY A 729 -2.93 5.56 12.44
CA GLY A 729 -2.11 6.31 13.40
C GLY A 729 -0.70 5.78 13.59
N GLY A 730 -0.23 4.85 12.75
CA GLY A 730 1.11 4.27 12.86
C GLY A 730 1.28 3.27 13.99
N LEU A 731 0.19 2.70 14.50
CA LEU A 731 0.22 1.69 15.57
C LEU A 731 0.65 0.34 15.00
N CYS A 732 1.76 -0.21 15.49
CA CYS A 732 2.33 -1.47 15.01
C CYS A 732 2.27 -2.55 16.08
N ARG A 733 1.84 -3.77 15.69
CA ARG A 733 1.90 -4.99 16.49
C ARG A 733 2.81 -5.99 15.80
N PHE A 734 3.44 -6.86 16.60
CA PHE A 734 4.44 -7.80 16.10
C PHE A 734 4.02 -9.23 16.43
N GLY A 735 4.34 -10.14 15.52
CA GLY A 735 4.07 -11.56 15.69
C GLY A 735 5.17 -12.42 15.09
N VAL A 736 5.28 -13.64 15.58
CA VAL A 736 6.22 -14.65 15.08
C VAL A 736 5.52 -15.99 14.95
N SER A 737 5.90 -16.76 13.93
CA SER A 737 5.49 -18.14 13.75
C SER A 737 6.70 -19.02 13.46
N PHE A 738 6.61 -20.29 13.88
CA PHE A 738 7.65 -21.30 13.66
C PHE A 738 7.14 -22.45 12.78
N ASP A 739 5.89 -22.38 12.33
CA ASP A 739 5.24 -23.37 11.49
C ASP A 739 4.58 -22.79 10.23
N GLY A 740 4.74 -21.46 10.03
CA GLY A 740 4.19 -20.72 8.89
C GLY A 740 2.71 -20.39 9.00
N ASN A 741 2.02 -20.82 10.06
CA ASN A 741 0.56 -20.67 10.18
C ASN A 741 0.13 -19.98 11.47
N ASP A 742 0.59 -20.49 12.63
CA ASP A 742 0.16 -19.99 13.93
C ASP A 742 1.10 -18.88 14.43
N PHE A 743 0.67 -17.62 14.27
CA PHE A 743 1.42 -16.48 14.77
C PHE A 743 1.17 -16.22 16.23
N THR A 744 2.21 -16.32 17.04
CA THR A 744 2.22 -15.81 18.39
C THR A 744 2.36 -14.30 18.37
N CYS A 745 1.30 -13.58 18.75
CA CYS A 745 1.35 -12.12 18.89
C CYS A 745 2.13 -11.76 20.16
N ILE A 746 3.07 -10.83 20.04
CA ILE A 746 3.79 -10.26 21.18
C ILE A 746 2.90 -9.16 21.78
N GLU A 747 2.60 -9.24 23.09
CA GLU A 747 1.76 -8.25 23.79
C GLU A 747 2.47 -6.90 23.96
N PHE A 748 2.64 -6.20 22.84
CA PHE A 748 3.25 -4.88 22.80
C PHE A 748 2.71 -4.12 21.59
N THR A 749 2.51 -2.81 21.75
CA THR A 749 2.17 -1.91 20.66
C THR A 749 3.23 -0.83 20.55
N PHE A 750 3.79 -0.67 19.37
CA PHE A 750 4.72 0.38 19.01
C PHE A 750 4.00 1.45 18.20
N THR A 751 4.28 2.73 18.45
CA THR A 751 3.80 3.83 17.60
C THR A 751 4.95 4.29 16.72
N ALA A 752 4.82 4.10 15.42
CA ALA A 752 5.82 4.54 14.45
C ALA A 752 5.90 6.08 14.42
N ARG A 753 7.12 6.61 14.45
CA ARG A 753 7.41 8.03 14.28
C ARG A 753 8.06 8.26 12.91
N PRO A 754 7.69 9.33 12.16
CA PRO A 754 8.33 9.61 10.88
C PRO A 754 9.85 9.77 11.02
N GLY A 755 10.56 9.51 9.94
CA GLY A 755 11.96 9.90 9.79
C GLY A 755 12.10 11.40 9.52
N ARG A 756 13.29 11.83 9.13
CA ARG A 756 13.53 13.25 8.84
C ARG A 756 13.03 13.59 7.42
N TRP A 757 11.92 14.32 7.33
CA TRP A 757 11.19 14.69 6.10
C TRP A 757 10.52 13.54 5.35
N VAL A 758 10.55 12.32 5.87
CA VAL A 758 9.96 11.12 5.28
C VAL A 758 9.08 10.42 6.30
N GLY A 759 8.10 9.65 5.83
CA GLY A 759 7.36 8.73 6.68
C GLY A 759 8.26 7.65 7.26
N ALA A 760 7.78 6.95 8.28
CA ALA A 760 8.39 5.70 8.70
C ALA A 760 8.31 4.67 7.55
N LYS A 761 9.22 3.73 7.54
CA LYS A 761 9.31 2.69 6.51
C LYS A 761 9.21 1.31 7.16
N VAL A 762 8.91 0.29 6.36
CA VAL A 762 8.96 -1.10 6.80
C VAL A 762 9.93 -1.86 5.90
N GLY A 763 10.68 -2.80 6.46
CA GLY A 763 11.63 -3.55 5.65
C GLY A 763 12.46 -4.54 6.47
N VAL A 764 13.60 -4.93 5.92
CA VAL A 764 14.45 -6.00 6.45
C VAL A 764 15.89 -5.54 6.61
N PHE A 765 16.62 -6.21 7.51
CA PHE A 765 18.03 -5.92 7.73
C PHE A 765 18.77 -7.16 8.26
N ALA A 766 20.09 -7.16 8.08
CA ALA A 766 21.02 -8.05 8.77
C ALA A 766 22.22 -7.24 9.28
N ALA A 767 22.48 -7.29 10.58
CA ALA A 767 23.52 -6.49 11.23
C ALA A 767 24.28 -7.28 12.30
N ALA A 768 25.53 -6.89 12.57
CA ALA A 768 26.34 -7.39 13.68
C ALA A 768 26.74 -6.24 14.60
N ALA A 769 27.23 -6.55 15.78
CA ALA A 769 27.92 -5.57 16.62
C ALA A 769 29.12 -4.98 15.87
N ALA A 770 29.57 -3.77 16.29
CA ALA A 770 30.78 -3.16 15.72
C ALA A 770 31.97 -4.10 15.86
N GLY A 771 32.74 -4.24 14.77
CA GLY A 771 33.86 -5.16 14.74
C GLY A 771 34.18 -5.71 13.34
N PRO A 772 34.91 -6.81 13.22
CA PRO A 772 35.23 -7.39 11.91
C PRO A 772 33.93 -7.86 11.22
N PRO A 773 33.92 -7.84 9.86
CA PRO A 773 32.76 -8.31 9.10
C PRO A 773 32.32 -9.71 9.51
N SER A 774 31.03 -9.91 9.61
CA SER A 774 30.43 -11.23 9.78
C SER A 774 30.41 -11.99 8.45
N ARG A 775 30.34 -13.32 8.51
CA ARG A 775 30.12 -14.18 7.34
C ARG A 775 28.68 -14.71 7.32
N GLU A 776 27.91 -14.41 8.37
CA GLU A 776 26.55 -14.94 8.51
C GLU A 776 25.61 -14.19 7.57
N THR A 777 24.62 -14.94 7.07
CA THR A 777 23.64 -14.44 6.12
C THR A 777 22.23 -14.69 6.62
N ALA A 778 21.34 -13.75 6.33
CA ALA A 778 19.91 -13.93 6.49
C ALA A 778 19.27 -14.13 5.10
N ASP A 779 18.62 -15.28 4.94
CA ASP A 779 17.89 -15.62 3.71
C ASP A 779 16.40 -15.41 3.92
N LEU A 780 15.80 -14.55 3.10
CA LEU A 780 14.38 -14.23 3.13
C LEU A 780 13.70 -14.85 1.90
N ALA A 781 12.76 -15.78 2.13
CA ALA A 781 12.10 -16.50 1.04
C ALA A 781 11.10 -15.62 0.28
N TRP A 782 10.48 -14.67 0.98
CA TRP A 782 9.52 -13.73 0.41
C TRP A 782 9.27 -12.57 1.38
N PHE A 783 8.69 -11.48 0.84
CA PHE A 783 8.19 -10.34 1.62
C PHE A 783 6.79 -9.98 1.10
N ARG A 784 5.76 -10.18 1.90
CA ARG A 784 4.37 -10.03 1.48
C ARG A 784 3.65 -8.97 2.28
N VAL A 785 3.04 -8.05 1.56
CA VAL A 785 2.14 -7.03 2.10
C VAL A 785 0.71 -7.38 1.73
N ALA A 786 -0.18 -7.35 2.70
CA ALA A 786 -1.59 -7.65 2.50
C ALA A 786 -2.48 -6.64 3.25
N PRO A 787 -3.75 -6.46 2.84
CA PRO A 787 -4.70 -5.69 3.62
C PRO A 787 -4.82 -6.23 5.04
N LEU A 788 -4.90 -5.33 6.02
CA LEU A 788 -5.29 -5.68 7.38
C LEU A 788 -6.80 -5.48 7.49
N PHE A 789 -7.52 -6.56 7.62
CA PHE A 789 -8.96 -6.52 7.86
C PHE A 789 -9.24 -6.28 9.36
N PRO A 790 -10.29 -5.48 9.70
CA PRO A 790 -10.63 -5.13 11.07
C PRO A 790 -11.02 -6.31 11.94
#